data_c30adb8ce2ab4094f06771767dc45efd
#
_entry.id   c30adb8ce2ab4094f06771767dc45efd
#
_cell.length_a   1.000
_cell.length_b   1.000
_cell.length_c   1.000
_cell.angle_alpha   90.00
_cell.angle_beta   90.00
_cell.angle_gamma   90.00
#
_symmetry.space_group_name_H-M   'P 1'
#
loop_
_entity.id
_entity.type
_entity.pdbx_description
1 polymer ?
#
loop_
_entity_poly.entity_id
_entity_poly.type
_entity_poly.pdbx_seq_one_letter_code
_entity_poly.pdbx_strand_id
1 'polypeptide(L)'
;GLGDVYKRQTEQTVCEPAGYEEFLILESDPASGGVPIMLPDLAPCPECLREMRDPSSRRYHYPFTNCTHCGPRYSIIESMPYDRSGTSMKGFRMCPECMKEYQDMGDRRFHAQPIACPECGPSMKVLFSDGSELGFGHGFDTPAAQVAWVLADGLIVALMGVGGFQLLADAASEGAVRRLRKLKGRDAKPFAVMVPDMAAAEALCHLTEEEKRLLASPEAPIVLAVKRKNVDLAPSVCMFSRFAGIMLPSSPVHALLMDMWRKPLVVTSGNLSGEPLCISVEEALQKLENAADVFFVHDRPIVRPVDDSVVRVAGGRTMMVRRARGYAPRPVWRTAPEAPKVLALGSGLKNTVCWLKDGVAVMSQHLGDLDSAAALHAFERTVEVLGSTLKAVPDVIAVDAHPDNPTATLARRLAREWGVSVFPVQHHQAHVLACAAENGTPFPALGVAWDGTGFGTDGTVWGGEFFIMEEQGAPKRVARIRPFLLPGGDEAVKEPARCACALARQMAEWRPDGLLRRLEHGIPPRKRQALETMMERHVHCPATSSMGRLFDAVAFWCGFDGAAGCEGHAAMVLESWAASLPEDGPEGDSYEWVMHEEGGLLELDWRPVLKALNDDLLAGVSRCRIARKFHESLVNLVFDVACLLYTSPSPRD
;
A
#
# COMPACT_ATOMS: atom_id res chain seq x y z
N GLY A 1 -2.72 12.64 22.91
CA GLY A 1 -3.82 13.30 22.24
C GLY A 1 -3.96 12.78 20.85
N LEU A 2 -5.16 12.52 20.40
CA LEU A 2 -5.51 12.27 19.00
C LEU A 2 -4.94 13.42 18.18
N GLY A 3 -4.27 13.11 17.07
CA GLY A 3 -3.46 14.03 16.30
C GLY A 3 -4.14 15.34 15.93
N ASP A 4 -3.37 16.36 15.65
CA ASP A 4 -3.77 17.77 15.45
C ASP A 4 -4.92 18.01 14.45
N VAL A 5 -5.28 17.03 13.64
CA VAL A 5 -6.40 17.12 12.69
C VAL A 5 -7.76 17.21 13.43
N TYR A 6 -7.91 16.55 14.57
CA TYR A 6 -9.16 16.62 15.36
C TYR A 6 -9.22 17.77 16.34
N LYS A 7 -8.10 18.40 16.69
CA LYS A 7 -8.07 19.59 17.59
C LYS A 7 -8.56 20.87 16.93
N ARG A 8 -8.79 20.88 15.59
CA ARG A 8 -9.25 22.07 14.86
C ARG A 8 -10.77 22.19 14.73
N GLN A 9 -11.53 21.18 15.14
CA GLN A 9 -12.98 21.23 15.19
C GLN A 9 -13.42 21.09 16.65
N THR A 10 -13.64 22.21 17.33
CA THR A 10 -14.32 22.25 18.61
C THR A 10 -15.73 22.78 18.37
N GLU A 11 -16.71 21.92 18.58
CA GLU A 11 -18.10 22.35 18.71
C GLU A 11 -18.35 22.64 20.20
N GLN A 12 -18.69 23.87 20.53
CA GLN A 12 -19.06 24.28 21.89
C GLN A 12 -20.57 24.47 21.95
N THR A 13 -21.22 23.58 22.66
CA THR A 13 -22.64 23.73 22.99
C THR A 13 -22.79 24.11 24.46
N VAL A 14 -23.45 25.20 24.72
CA VAL A 14 -23.81 25.58 26.09
C VAL A 14 -24.97 24.69 26.50
N CYS A 15 -24.76 23.86 27.53
CA CYS A 15 -25.79 23.03 28.12
C CYS A 15 -25.90 23.32 29.62
N GLU A 16 -27.03 22.98 30.22
CA GLU A 16 -27.21 23.06 31.66
C GLU A 16 -26.23 22.10 32.37
N PRO A 17 -25.65 22.44 33.51
CA PRO A 17 -24.79 21.55 34.27
C PRO A 17 -25.52 20.27 34.63
N ALA A 18 -24.97 19.12 34.27
CA ALA A 18 -25.60 17.82 34.56
C ALA A 18 -25.51 17.38 36.03
N GLY A 19 -24.93 18.24 36.90
CA GLY A 19 -24.84 17.98 38.33
C GLY A 19 -23.92 16.85 38.78
N TYR A 20 -22.96 16.45 37.90
CA TYR A 20 -21.95 15.46 38.29
C TYR A 20 -21.01 16.03 39.33
N GLU A 21 -20.83 15.30 40.45
CA GLU A 21 -19.91 15.67 41.52
C GLU A 21 -18.52 15.07 41.33
N GLU A 22 -18.41 13.98 40.52
CA GLU A 22 -17.17 13.26 40.28
C GLU A 22 -17.06 12.82 38.81
N PHE A 23 -15.83 12.63 38.34
CA PHE A 23 -15.56 12.00 37.05
C PHE A 23 -15.58 10.46 37.19
N LEU A 24 -16.61 9.82 36.63
CA LEU A 24 -16.77 8.38 36.67
C LEU A 24 -16.67 7.83 35.24
N ILE A 25 -15.90 6.75 35.07
CA ILE A 25 -15.96 5.93 33.87
C ILE A 25 -17.04 4.87 34.07
N LEU A 26 -18.13 5.02 33.33
CA LEU A 26 -19.22 4.05 33.34
C LEU A 26 -18.83 2.83 32.49
N GLU A 27 -19.45 1.68 32.76
CA GLU A 27 -19.36 0.52 31.88
C GLU A 27 -19.83 0.90 30.49
N SER A 28 -19.15 0.37 29.47
CA SER A 28 -19.51 0.62 28.07
C SER A 28 -20.90 0.09 27.78
N ASP A 29 -21.79 0.93 27.26
CA ASP A 29 -23.13 0.53 26.82
C ASP A 29 -23.10 -0.07 25.41
N PRO A 30 -23.34 -1.38 25.26
CA PRO A 30 -23.38 -2.03 23.95
C PRO A 30 -24.52 -1.54 23.04
N ALA A 31 -25.52 -0.86 23.61
CA ALA A 31 -26.69 -0.33 22.89
C ALA A 31 -26.54 1.14 22.50
N SER A 32 -25.44 1.81 22.90
CA SER A 32 -25.18 3.21 22.51
C SER A 32 -25.12 3.35 20.99
N GLY A 33 -25.95 4.23 20.44
CA GLY A 33 -25.99 4.49 18.99
C GLY A 33 -24.71 5.15 18.50
N GLY A 34 -24.45 5.03 17.18
CA GLY A 34 -23.31 5.65 16.49
C GLY A 34 -22.33 4.63 15.89
N VAL A 35 -21.39 5.14 15.08
CA VAL A 35 -20.32 4.32 14.51
C VAL A 35 -19.21 4.15 15.56
N PRO A 36 -18.92 2.93 16.03
CA PRO A 36 -17.82 2.72 16.96
C PRO A 36 -16.50 3.08 16.28
N ILE A 37 -15.75 4.00 16.90
CA ILE A 37 -14.44 4.41 16.38
C ILE A 37 -13.41 3.38 16.82
N MET A 38 -12.94 2.59 15.85
CA MET A 38 -11.78 1.72 16.03
C MET A 38 -10.50 2.51 15.81
N LEU A 39 -9.59 2.43 16.78
CA LEU A 39 -8.28 3.06 16.65
C LEU A 39 -7.28 2.10 15.98
N PRO A 40 -6.35 2.62 15.17
CA PRO A 40 -5.28 1.82 14.59
C PRO A 40 -4.23 1.43 15.62
N ASP A 41 -3.41 0.44 15.28
CA ASP A 41 -2.19 0.14 16.01
C ASP A 41 -1.18 1.27 15.85
N LEU A 42 -0.59 1.74 16.95
CA LEU A 42 0.36 2.85 16.96
C LEU A 42 1.72 2.42 17.49
N ALA A 43 2.78 3.01 16.94
CA ALA A 43 4.14 2.82 17.41
C ALA A 43 4.31 3.28 18.87
N PRO A 44 5.31 2.74 19.61
CA PRO A 44 5.54 3.13 20.99
C PRO A 44 5.88 4.61 21.10
N CYS A 45 5.25 5.29 22.07
CA CYS A 45 5.53 6.70 22.32
C CYS A 45 6.90 6.89 23.01
N PRO A 46 7.47 8.11 22.99
CA PRO A 46 8.78 8.38 23.60
C PRO A 46 8.89 7.98 25.07
N GLU A 47 7.81 8.15 25.84
CA GLU A 47 7.76 7.78 27.26
C GLU A 47 7.85 6.27 27.45
N CYS A 48 7.13 5.47 26.61
CA CYS A 48 7.22 4.02 26.64
C CYS A 48 8.59 3.51 26.21
N LEU A 49 9.21 4.14 25.21
CA LEU A 49 10.58 3.80 24.80
C LEU A 49 11.60 4.12 25.90
N ARG A 50 11.46 5.26 26.58
CA ARG A 50 12.34 5.66 27.67
C ARG A 50 12.22 4.67 28.84
N GLU A 51 11.00 4.34 29.25
CA GLU A 51 10.73 3.36 30.31
C GLU A 51 11.31 1.98 29.98
N MET A 52 11.17 1.54 28.74
CA MET A 52 11.69 0.26 28.29
C MET A 52 13.24 0.19 28.28
N ARG A 53 13.91 1.35 28.18
CA ARG A 53 15.37 1.48 28.21
C ARG A 53 15.94 1.82 29.59
N ASP A 54 15.09 2.10 30.58
CA ASP A 54 15.49 2.44 31.95
C ASP A 54 15.70 1.16 32.77
N PRO A 55 16.95 0.85 33.19
CA PRO A 55 17.23 -0.35 34.00
C PRO A 55 16.50 -0.37 35.36
N SER A 56 16.06 0.79 35.86
CA SER A 56 15.30 0.88 37.10
C SER A 56 13.81 0.57 36.94
N SER A 57 13.32 0.54 35.70
CA SER A 57 11.92 0.28 35.39
C SER A 57 11.60 -1.22 35.47
N ARG A 58 10.44 -1.55 36.04
CA ARG A 58 9.90 -2.93 36.01
C ARG A 58 9.58 -3.42 34.58
N ARG A 59 9.55 -2.54 33.59
CA ARG A 59 9.38 -2.83 32.15
C ARG A 59 10.68 -2.71 31.36
N TYR A 60 11.82 -2.71 32.05
CA TYR A 60 13.11 -2.73 31.39
C TYR A 60 13.19 -3.91 30.41
N HIS A 61 13.52 -3.61 29.15
CA HIS A 61 13.56 -4.56 28.02
C HIS A 61 12.26 -5.36 27.79
N TYR A 62 11.09 -4.85 28.22
CA TYR A 62 9.83 -5.56 28.03
C TYR A 62 9.20 -5.22 26.67
N PRO A 63 9.04 -6.24 25.75
CA PRO A 63 8.67 -6.03 24.34
C PRO A 63 7.18 -5.72 24.11
N PHE A 64 6.35 -5.62 25.16
CA PHE A 64 4.93 -5.29 25.08
C PHE A 64 4.57 -4.03 25.87
N THR A 65 5.56 -3.21 26.18
CA THR A 65 5.36 -1.92 26.87
C THR A 65 4.48 -0.99 26.04
N ASN A 66 3.41 -0.49 26.64
CA ASN A 66 2.43 0.41 26.01
C ASN A 66 1.76 1.32 27.03
N CYS A 67 0.96 2.26 26.56
CA CYS A 67 0.10 3.12 27.37
C CYS A 67 -1.18 3.49 26.59
N THR A 68 -1.99 4.44 27.09
CA THR A 68 -3.20 4.91 26.39
C THR A 68 -2.92 5.57 25.05
N HIS A 69 -1.73 6.15 24.82
CA HIS A 69 -1.36 6.86 23.60
C HIS A 69 -0.74 5.95 22.51
N CYS A 70 -0.26 4.76 22.86
CA CYS A 70 0.50 3.91 21.93
C CYS A 70 0.19 2.42 22.11
N GLY A 71 0.72 1.59 21.21
CA GLY A 71 0.59 0.14 21.25
C GLY A 71 -0.55 -0.42 20.40
N PRO A 72 -0.86 -1.71 20.56
CA PRO A 72 -1.83 -2.40 19.72
C PRO A 72 -3.27 -1.98 20.05
N ARG A 73 -4.10 -1.94 19.01
CA ARG A 73 -5.54 -1.67 19.06
C ARG A 73 -6.26 -2.58 18.06
N TYR A 74 -6.24 -2.23 16.78
CA TYR A 74 -6.96 -2.92 15.71
C TYR A 74 -6.56 -4.39 15.59
N SER A 75 -5.29 -4.70 15.71
CA SER A 75 -4.76 -6.07 15.62
C SER A 75 -5.20 -7.00 16.75
N ILE A 76 -5.62 -6.44 17.90
CA ILE A 76 -6.00 -7.22 19.09
C ILE A 76 -7.51 -7.20 19.41
N ILE A 77 -8.30 -6.33 18.76
CA ILE A 77 -9.75 -6.20 19.00
C ILE A 77 -10.47 -7.45 18.49
N GLU A 78 -11.22 -8.14 19.34
CA GLU A 78 -12.13 -9.23 18.97
C GLU A 78 -13.57 -8.71 18.81
N SER A 79 -14.00 -7.80 19.69
CA SER A 79 -15.34 -7.23 19.70
C SER A 79 -15.33 -5.79 20.23
N MET A 80 -16.39 -5.04 19.91
CA MET A 80 -16.64 -3.72 20.47
C MET A 80 -17.72 -3.82 21.55
N PRO A 81 -17.68 -3.00 22.60
CA PRO A 81 -16.76 -1.87 22.86
C PRO A 81 -15.30 -2.29 23.12
N TYR A 82 -14.35 -1.34 22.96
CA TYR A 82 -12.92 -1.61 23.16
C TYR A 82 -12.57 -1.69 24.64
N ASP A 83 -12.91 -2.83 25.24
CA ASP A 83 -12.55 -3.19 26.61
C ASP A 83 -11.61 -4.40 26.61
N ARG A 84 -10.80 -4.59 27.64
CA ARG A 84 -9.83 -5.70 27.71
C ARG A 84 -10.45 -7.07 27.45
N SER A 85 -11.66 -7.30 27.97
CA SER A 85 -12.44 -8.52 27.74
C SER A 85 -12.81 -8.77 26.27
N GLY A 86 -12.92 -7.69 25.48
CA GLY A 86 -13.15 -7.71 24.03
C GLY A 86 -11.88 -7.74 23.18
N THR A 87 -10.72 -8.04 23.78
CA THR A 87 -9.43 -8.11 23.09
C THR A 87 -8.71 -9.43 23.33
N SER A 88 -7.70 -9.76 22.52
CA SER A 88 -6.82 -10.91 22.75
C SER A 88 -6.01 -10.82 24.06
N MET A 89 -6.02 -9.66 24.74
CA MET A 89 -5.40 -9.49 26.06
C MET A 89 -6.24 -10.06 27.22
N LYS A 90 -7.47 -10.51 26.97
CA LYS A 90 -8.34 -11.14 27.99
C LYS A 90 -7.69 -12.35 28.68
N GLY A 91 -6.84 -13.08 27.94
CA GLY A 91 -6.10 -14.23 28.48
C GLY A 91 -4.98 -13.87 29.48
N PHE A 92 -4.56 -12.59 29.52
CA PHE A 92 -3.46 -12.11 30.38
C PHE A 92 -4.04 -11.36 31.59
N ARG A 93 -4.17 -12.05 32.72
CA ARG A 93 -4.68 -11.44 33.97
C ARG A 93 -3.65 -10.46 34.53
N MET A 94 -4.06 -9.20 34.74
CA MET A 94 -3.20 -8.17 35.30
C MET A 94 -2.69 -8.55 36.72
N CYS A 95 -1.40 -8.33 36.97
CA CYS A 95 -0.84 -8.38 38.31
C CYS A 95 -1.32 -7.16 39.14
N PRO A 96 -1.16 -7.17 40.49
CA PRO A 96 -1.62 -6.06 41.33
C PRO A 96 -1.08 -4.69 40.92
N GLU A 97 0.18 -4.63 40.51
CA GLU A 97 0.84 -3.37 40.11
C GLU A 97 0.25 -2.86 38.78
N CYS A 98 0.01 -3.71 37.79
CA CYS A 98 -0.64 -3.31 36.55
C CYS A 98 -2.11 -2.91 36.78
N MET A 99 -2.82 -3.56 37.71
CA MET A 99 -4.17 -3.18 38.09
C MET A 99 -4.21 -1.82 38.75
N LYS A 100 -3.24 -1.51 39.63
CA LYS A 100 -3.11 -0.19 40.25
C LYS A 100 -2.91 0.91 39.22
N GLU A 101 -1.97 0.74 38.26
CA GLU A 101 -1.77 1.71 37.16
C GLU A 101 -3.02 1.85 36.27
N TYR A 102 -3.73 0.72 36.02
CA TYR A 102 -4.95 0.71 35.22
C TYR A 102 -6.09 1.50 35.84
N GLN A 103 -6.17 1.53 37.18
CA GLN A 103 -7.23 2.21 37.92
C GLN A 103 -6.86 3.64 38.40
N ASP A 104 -5.59 4.02 38.33
CA ASP A 104 -5.12 5.32 38.75
C ASP A 104 -5.35 6.38 37.67
N MET A 105 -6.25 7.33 37.89
CA MET A 105 -6.55 8.45 36.99
C MET A 105 -5.33 9.34 36.69
N GLY A 106 -4.34 9.35 37.55
CA GLY A 106 -3.09 10.09 37.37
C GLY A 106 -2.04 9.35 36.55
N ASP A 107 -2.23 8.03 36.29
CA ASP A 107 -1.28 7.23 35.54
C ASP A 107 -1.55 7.29 34.03
N ARG A 108 -0.49 7.32 33.23
CA ARG A 108 -0.57 7.30 31.76
C ARG A 108 -1.14 5.98 31.19
N ARG A 109 -1.35 4.97 32.00
CA ARG A 109 -1.98 3.69 31.69
C ARG A 109 -3.40 3.54 32.22
N PHE A 110 -3.97 4.63 32.73
CA PHE A 110 -5.37 4.62 33.15
C PHE A 110 -6.27 4.10 32.03
N HIS A 111 -6.96 2.97 32.28
CA HIS A 111 -7.76 2.25 31.28
C HIS A 111 -7.03 1.88 29.97
N ALA A 112 -5.71 1.70 29.98
CA ALA A 112 -4.98 1.19 28.85
C ALA A 112 -5.25 -0.31 28.69
N GLN A 113 -6.15 -0.70 27.79
CA GLN A 113 -6.63 -2.08 27.65
C GLN A 113 -5.50 -3.12 27.40
N PRO A 114 -4.42 -2.79 26.63
CA PRO A 114 -3.32 -3.72 26.39
C PRO A 114 -2.23 -3.68 27.46
N ILE A 115 -2.45 -3.00 28.62
CA ILE A 115 -1.47 -2.91 29.71
C ILE A 115 -0.92 -4.27 30.10
N ALA A 116 0.41 -4.36 30.26
CA ALA A 116 1.12 -5.54 30.67
C ALA A 116 2.51 -5.23 31.27
N CYS A 117 3.12 -6.20 31.93
CA CYS A 117 4.51 -6.20 32.36
C CYS A 117 5.09 -7.63 32.25
N PRO A 118 6.39 -7.84 32.47
CA PRO A 118 7.00 -9.18 32.37
C PRO A 118 6.34 -10.26 33.25
N GLU A 119 5.71 -9.85 34.36
CA GLU A 119 5.04 -10.77 35.30
C GLU A 119 3.68 -11.27 34.79
N CYS A 120 2.90 -10.40 34.13
CA CYS A 120 1.50 -10.68 33.83
C CYS A 120 1.14 -10.60 32.35
N GLY A 121 2.06 -10.24 31.51
CA GLY A 121 1.81 -10.05 30.07
C GLY A 121 2.48 -11.09 29.19
N PRO A 122 2.38 -10.87 27.87
CA PRO A 122 2.97 -11.77 26.88
C PRO A 122 4.49 -11.90 27.03
N SER A 123 4.99 -13.04 26.59
CA SER A 123 6.42 -13.37 26.55
C SER A 123 6.90 -13.64 25.12
N MET A 124 8.22 -13.54 24.90
CA MET A 124 8.84 -13.85 23.60
C MET A 124 9.80 -15.03 23.71
N LYS A 125 9.88 -15.77 22.62
CA LYS A 125 10.76 -16.93 22.45
C LYS A 125 11.41 -16.91 21.07
N VAL A 126 12.57 -17.58 20.96
CA VAL A 126 13.22 -17.87 19.68
C VAL A 126 13.10 -19.37 19.42
N LEU A 127 12.53 -19.74 18.29
CA LEU A 127 12.30 -21.13 17.89
C LEU A 127 13.09 -21.45 16.61
N PHE A 128 13.52 -22.69 16.47
CA PHE A 128 13.93 -23.26 15.19
C PHE A 128 12.69 -23.60 14.33
N SER A 129 12.93 -23.97 13.07
CA SER A 129 11.86 -24.37 12.14
C SER A 129 11.09 -25.63 12.55
N ASP A 130 11.70 -26.49 13.37
CA ASP A 130 11.04 -27.67 13.96
C ASP A 130 10.20 -27.36 15.21
N GLY A 131 10.12 -26.07 15.61
CA GLY A 131 9.40 -25.61 16.79
C GLY A 131 10.15 -25.76 18.11
N SER A 132 11.37 -26.32 18.10
CA SER A 132 12.20 -26.38 19.30
C SER A 132 12.74 -25.03 19.70
N GLU A 133 12.84 -24.73 21.00
CA GLU A 133 13.28 -23.45 21.52
C GLU A 133 14.80 -23.29 21.46
N LEU A 134 15.29 -22.17 20.94
CA LEU A 134 16.69 -21.80 21.02
C LEU A 134 17.01 -21.38 22.47
N GLY A 135 17.61 -22.29 23.23
CA GLY A 135 17.93 -22.06 24.64
C GLY A 135 18.98 -20.96 24.87
N PHE A 136 18.96 -20.35 26.05
CA PHE A 136 19.89 -19.26 26.46
C PHE A 136 21.36 -19.74 26.70
N GLY A 137 21.77 -20.88 26.18
CA GLY A 137 23.09 -21.52 26.46
C GLY A 137 24.32 -20.76 25.94
N HIS A 138 24.20 -19.60 25.30
CA HIS A 138 25.33 -18.89 24.65
C HIS A 138 25.61 -17.49 25.22
N GLY A 139 25.23 -17.23 26.48
CA GLY A 139 25.56 -15.94 27.14
C GLY A 139 24.75 -14.75 26.68
N PHE A 140 23.54 -14.95 26.13
CA PHE A 140 22.62 -13.91 25.77
C PHE A 140 21.64 -13.61 26.90
N ASP A 141 21.49 -12.34 27.26
CA ASP A 141 20.61 -11.88 28.32
C ASP A 141 19.15 -11.71 27.89
N THR A 142 18.88 -11.62 26.57
CA THR A 142 17.54 -11.37 26.02
C THR A 142 17.33 -12.11 24.69
N PRO A 143 16.07 -12.47 24.35
CA PRO A 143 15.74 -13.03 23.03
C PRO A 143 16.11 -12.10 21.86
N ALA A 144 16.03 -10.77 22.06
CA ALA A 144 16.43 -9.79 21.03
C ALA A 144 17.94 -9.84 20.73
N ALA A 145 18.78 -10.10 21.74
CA ALA A 145 20.21 -10.29 21.55
C ALA A 145 20.53 -11.58 20.77
N GLN A 146 19.79 -12.68 21.04
CA GLN A 146 19.91 -13.91 20.24
C GLN A 146 19.58 -13.65 18.76
N VAL A 147 18.49 -12.93 18.49
CA VAL A 147 18.07 -12.57 17.11
C VAL A 147 19.11 -11.70 16.43
N ALA A 148 19.68 -10.70 17.12
CA ALA A 148 20.76 -9.87 16.57
C ALA A 148 22.00 -10.70 16.20
N TRP A 149 22.34 -11.70 17.00
CA TRP A 149 23.44 -12.63 16.69
C TRP A 149 23.13 -13.48 15.46
N VAL A 150 21.93 -14.06 15.37
CA VAL A 150 21.46 -14.83 14.20
C VAL A 150 21.53 -14.01 12.92
N LEU A 151 21.09 -12.76 12.96
CA LEU A 151 21.17 -11.83 11.82
C LEU A 151 22.61 -11.51 11.43
N ALA A 152 23.54 -11.41 12.40
CA ALA A 152 24.97 -11.16 12.14
C ALA A 152 25.64 -12.32 11.40
N ASP A 153 25.11 -13.54 11.56
CA ASP A 153 25.56 -14.74 10.85
C ASP A 153 24.94 -14.88 9.44
N GLY A 154 24.18 -13.86 8.99
CA GLY A 154 23.55 -13.80 7.66
C GLY A 154 22.29 -14.65 7.51
N LEU A 155 21.71 -15.07 8.62
CA LEU A 155 20.48 -15.86 8.66
C LEU A 155 19.22 -14.98 8.54
N ILE A 156 18.10 -15.59 8.14
CA ILE A 156 16.81 -14.96 8.00
C ILE A 156 15.94 -15.27 9.21
N VAL A 157 15.32 -14.24 9.77
CA VAL A 157 14.46 -14.34 10.96
C VAL A 157 13.01 -14.07 10.59
N ALA A 158 12.09 -14.93 11.01
CA ALA A 158 10.65 -14.66 10.99
C ALA A 158 10.25 -14.05 12.34
N LEU A 159 9.97 -12.75 12.37
CA LEU A 159 9.54 -12.02 13.56
C LEU A 159 8.02 -11.93 13.61
N MET A 160 7.40 -12.36 14.69
CA MET A 160 6.00 -12.11 14.98
C MET A 160 5.84 -10.68 15.54
N GLY A 161 5.30 -9.78 14.71
CA GLY A 161 5.09 -8.37 15.05
C GLY A 161 3.70 -8.10 15.64
N VAL A 162 3.24 -6.84 15.55
CA VAL A 162 1.92 -6.43 16.08
C VAL A 162 0.77 -7.01 15.25
N GLY A 163 0.88 -6.97 13.92
CA GLY A 163 -0.19 -7.37 12.99
C GLY A 163 0.11 -8.61 12.16
N GLY A 164 1.18 -9.33 12.45
CA GLY A 164 1.58 -10.54 11.73
C GLY A 164 3.08 -10.74 11.68
N PHE A 165 3.50 -11.78 10.99
CA PHE A 165 4.91 -12.11 10.82
C PHE A 165 5.59 -11.19 9.80
N GLN A 166 6.88 -10.95 10.02
CA GLN A 166 7.77 -10.23 9.11
C GLN A 166 9.06 -11.06 8.93
N LEU A 167 9.61 -11.09 7.73
CA LEU A 167 10.90 -11.68 7.45
C LEU A 167 11.98 -10.60 7.50
N LEU A 168 13.03 -10.86 8.28
CA LEU A 168 14.12 -9.93 8.54
C LEU A 168 15.43 -10.50 8.00
N ALA A 169 16.29 -9.65 7.42
CA ALA A 169 17.64 -9.98 6.98
C ALA A 169 18.56 -8.76 7.08
N ASP A 170 19.86 -8.96 7.25
CA ASP A 170 20.85 -7.87 7.18
C ASP A 170 20.78 -7.16 5.84
N ALA A 171 20.44 -5.86 5.87
CA ALA A 171 20.27 -5.06 4.65
C ALA A 171 21.59 -4.78 3.92
N ALA A 172 22.75 -4.93 4.56
CA ALA A 172 24.07 -4.78 3.96
C ALA A 172 24.56 -6.10 3.33
N SER A 173 23.99 -7.25 3.72
CA SER A 173 24.39 -8.57 3.22
C SER A 173 23.72 -8.92 1.91
N GLU A 174 24.43 -8.79 0.78
CA GLU A 174 23.91 -9.18 -0.54
C GLU A 174 23.49 -10.67 -0.59
N GLY A 175 24.25 -11.54 0.09
CA GLY A 175 23.93 -12.97 0.18
C GLY A 175 22.61 -13.23 0.89
N ALA A 176 22.37 -12.61 2.05
CA ALA A 176 21.13 -12.76 2.81
C ALA A 176 19.94 -12.18 2.04
N VAL A 177 20.08 -10.99 1.43
CA VAL A 177 19.03 -10.33 0.67
C VAL A 177 18.64 -11.14 -0.57
N ARG A 178 19.60 -11.66 -1.34
CA ARG A 178 19.31 -12.53 -2.50
C ARG A 178 18.64 -13.83 -2.10
N ARG A 179 19.11 -14.44 -0.99
CA ARG A 179 18.48 -15.65 -0.45
C ARG A 179 17.03 -15.38 -0.07
N LEU A 180 16.74 -14.28 0.64
CA LEU A 180 15.39 -13.88 0.99
C LEU A 180 14.51 -13.64 -0.24
N ARG A 181 15.02 -13.00 -1.30
CA ARG A 181 14.28 -12.83 -2.57
C ARG A 181 13.87 -14.15 -3.18
N LYS A 182 14.83 -15.08 -3.30
CA LYS A 182 14.59 -16.41 -3.87
C LYS A 182 13.54 -17.20 -3.08
N LEU A 183 13.66 -17.22 -1.75
CA LEU A 183 12.76 -17.96 -0.88
C LEU A 183 11.33 -17.39 -0.87
N LYS A 184 11.22 -16.07 -1.01
CA LYS A 184 9.91 -15.38 -1.05
C LYS A 184 9.29 -15.33 -2.46
N GLY A 185 10.02 -15.73 -3.51
CA GLY A 185 9.55 -15.57 -4.90
C GLY A 185 9.34 -14.10 -5.28
N ARG A 186 10.23 -13.20 -4.80
CA ARG A 186 10.11 -11.74 -4.98
C ARG A 186 11.25 -11.21 -5.85
N ASP A 187 11.11 -11.34 -7.17
CA ASP A 187 12.22 -11.13 -8.10
C ASP A 187 12.65 -9.67 -8.24
N ALA A 188 11.72 -8.73 -8.32
CA ALA A 188 12.03 -7.33 -8.65
C ALA A 188 11.56 -6.30 -7.60
N LYS A 189 10.45 -6.51 -6.91
CA LYS A 189 9.87 -5.52 -5.99
C LYS A 189 10.85 -5.15 -4.86
N PRO A 190 11.21 -3.84 -4.65
CA PRO A 190 12.12 -3.41 -3.58
C PRO A 190 11.67 -3.87 -2.19
N PHE A 191 12.62 -4.08 -1.29
CA PHE A 191 12.36 -4.31 0.12
C PHE A 191 12.32 -3.01 0.91
N ALA A 192 11.53 -2.99 1.99
CA ALA A 192 11.62 -1.96 3.01
C ALA A 192 12.82 -2.21 3.92
N VAL A 193 13.34 -1.12 4.48
CA VAL A 193 14.50 -1.11 5.37
C VAL A 193 14.11 -0.41 6.68
N MET A 194 14.20 -1.13 7.78
CA MET A 194 14.10 -0.57 9.12
C MET A 194 15.48 -0.05 9.55
N VAL A 195 15.50 1.13 10.13
CA VAL A 195 16.71 1.75 10.68
C VAL A 195 16.53 2.11 12.16
N PRO A 196 17.61 2.14 12.96
CA PRO A 196 17.50 2.34 14.41
C PRO A 196 16.92 3.69 14.80
N ASP A 197 17.20 4.74 14.05
CA ASP A 197 16.85 6.11 14.38
C ASP A 197 16.81 7.02 13.14
N MET A 198 16.44 8.28 13.34
CA MET A 198 16.37 9.28 12.28
C MET A 198 17.74 9.59 11.66
N ALA A 199 18.81 9.57 12.44
CA ALA A 199 20.16 9.82 11.92
C ALA A 199 20.59 8.75 10.92
N ALA A 200 20.27 7.48 11.20
CA ALA A 200 20.48 6.38 10.27
C ALA A 200 19.60 6.50 9.00
N ALA A 201 18.36 6.98 9.13
CA ALA A 201 17.48 7.25 7.98
C ALA A 201 18.06 8.35 7.08
N GLU A 202 18.54 9.46 7.67
CA GLU A 202 19.20 10.56 6.95
C GLU A 202 20.54 10.16 6.31
N ALA A 203 21.24 9.18 6.89
CA ALA A 203 22.44 8.63 6.29
C ALA A 203 22.16 7.82 5.02
N LEU A 204 21.00 7.18 4.95
CA LEU A 204 20.59 6.36 3.79
C LEU A 204 19.86 7.16 2.71
N CYS A 205 19.04 8.15 3.09
CA CYS A 205 18.16 8.87 2.19
C CYS A 205 18.29 10.38 2.30
N HIS A 206 17.93 11.08 1.22
CA HIS A 206 17.62 12.51 1.27
C HIS A 206 16.18 12.64 1.76
N LEU A 207 16.00 13.17 2.96
CA LEU A 207 14.71 13.31 3.60
C LEU A 207 14.27 14.77 3.63
N THR A 208 13.06 15.05 3.17
CA THR A 208 12.35 16.31 3.40
C THR A 208 11.83 16.38 4.85
N GLU A 209 11.49 17.55 5.35
CA GLU A 209 10.93 17.70 6.70
C GLU A 209 9.60 16.95 6.85
N GLU A 210 8.78 16.90 5.80
CA GLU A 210 7.53 16.13 5.81
C GLU A 210 7.80 14.62 5.89
N GLU A 211 8.78 14.08 5.17
CA GLU A 211 9.18 12.66 5.27
C GLU A 211 9.73 12.32 6.65
N LYS A 212 10.51 13.21 7.28
CA LYS A 212 10.96 13.05 8.67
C LYS A 212 9.79 13.03 9.65
N ARG A 213 8.83 13.94 9.46
CA ARG A 213 7.61 14.00 10.28
C ARG A 213 6.82 12.70 10.16
N LEU A 214 6.67 12.14 8.96
CA LEU A 214 5.98 10.88 8.72
C LEU A 214 6.72 9.69 9.37
N LEU A 215 8.05 9.62 9.23
CA LEU A 215 8.86 8.57 9.88
C LEU A 215 8.73 8.59 11.41
N ALA A 216 8.71 9.79 12.01
CA ALA A 216 8.60 9.97 13.46
C ALA A 216 7.15 9.97 13.98
N SER A 217 6.16 9.85 13.10
CA SER A 217 4.75 9.86 13.48
C SER A 217 4.36 8.60 14.26
N PRO A 218 3.29 8.64 15.09
CA PRO A 218 2.77 7.46 15.78
C PRO A 218 2.34 6.33 14.83
N GLU A 219 1.99 6.66 13.60
CA GLU A 219 1.65 5.72 12.54
C GLU A 219 2.87 4.92 12.08
N ALA A 220 4.06 5.51 12.15
CA ALA A 220 5.36 4.92 11.76
C ALA A 220 5.29 4.13 10.44
N PRO A 221 4.88 4.75 9.32
CA PRO A 221 4.77 4.07 8.04
C PRO A 221 6.13 3.80 7.41
N ILE A 222 6.14 2.96 6.37
CA ILE A 222 7.24 2.91 5.40
C ILE A 222 7.15 4.16 4.53
N VAL A 223 8.18 5.00 4.53
CA VAL A 223 8.28 6.21 3.70
C VAL A 223 9.18 5.92 2.50
N LEU A 224 8.66 6.13 1.29
CA LEU A 224 9.45 6.02 0.05
C LEU A 224 10.25 7.30 -0.16
N ALA A 225 11.53 7.26 0.19
CA ALA A 225 12.43 8.41 0.12
C ALA A 225 13.57 8.21 -0.89
N VAL A 226 14.12 9.30 -1.41
CA VAL A 226 15.23 9.28 -2.38
C VAL A 226 16.50 8.76 -1.72
N LYS A 227 16.96 7.60 -2.19
CA LYS A 227 18.18 6.96 -1.68
C LYS A 227 19.43 7.78 -2.03
N ARG A 228 20.35 7.94 -1.06
CA ARG A 228 21.67 8.52 -1.31
C ARG A 228 22.54 7.59 -2.15
N LYS A 229 23.54 8.15 -2.81
CA LYS A 229 24.59 7.36 -3.50
C LYS A 229 25.56 6.76 -2.47
N ASN A 230 26.12 5.61 -2.78
CA ASN A 230 27.18 4.94 -1.98
C ASN A 230 26.79 4.69 -0.51
N VAL A 231 25.56 4.22 -0.29
CA VAL A 231 25.07 3.82 1.03
C VAL A 231 25.37 2.34 1.29
N ASP A 232 25.44 1.98 2.57
CA ASP A 232 25.66 0.60 3.02
C ASP A 232 24.35 -0.21 2.96
N LEU A 233 23.89 -0.44 1.74
CA LEU A 233 22.77 -1.32 1.42
C LEU A 233 23.17 -2.25 0.28
N ALA A 234 22.84 -3.51 0.43
CA ALA A 234 23.02 -4.49 -0.64
C ALA A 234 22.25 -4.05 -1.91
N PRO A 235 22.86 -4.15 -3.10
CA PRO A 235 22.24 -3.76 -4.37
C PRO A 235 20.84 -4.38 -4.56
N SER A 236 20.68 -5.62 -4.13
CA SER A 236 19.40 -6.35 -4.20
C SER A 236 18.30 -5.81 -3.27
N VAL A 237 18.53 -4.85 -2.38
CA VAL A 237 17.49 -4.24 -1.53
C VAL A 237 16.57 -3.38 -2.38
N CYS A 238 17.12 -2.36 -3.05
CA CYS A 238 16.35 -1.39 -3.85
C CYS A 238 16.32 -1.73 -5.35
N MET A 239 17.18 -2.65 -5.81
CA MET A 239 17.31 -3.04 -7.22
C MET A 239 17.51 -1.82 -8.14
N PHE A 240 16.58 -1.65 -9.07
CA PHE A 240 16.52 -0.56 -10.03
C PHE A 240 15.98 0.76 -9.44
N SER A 241 15.35 0.72 -8.25
CA SER A 241 14.65 1.89 -7.71
C SER A 241 15.60 2.96 -7.17
N ARG A 242 15.32 4.21 -7.52
CA ARG A 242 15.94 5.39 -6.89
C ARG A 242 15.44 5.56 -5.46
N PHE A 243 14.25 5.07 -5.14
CA PHE A 243 13.65 5.19 -3.82
C PHE A 243 13.99 3.98 -2.95
N ALA A 244 14.22 4.22 -1.67
CA ALA A 244 14.23 3.21 -0.63
C ALA A 244 13.00 3.40 0.26
N GLY A 245 12.32 2.30 0.60
CA GLY A 245 11.28 2.32 1.60
C GLY A 245 11.91 2.25 2.99
N ILE A 246 11.93 3.36 3.72
CA ILE A 246 12.55 3.46 5.06
C ILE A 246 11.46 3.47 6.12
N MET A 247 11.72 2.82 7.26
CA MET A 247 10.86 2.87 8.44
C MET A 247 11.67 2.91 9.74
N LEU A 248 11.10 3.52 10.76
CA LEU A 248 11.59 3.43 12.14
C LEU A 248 10.92 2.24 12.88
N PRO A 249 11.44 1.81 14.04
CA PRO A 249 10.83 0.77 14.84
C PRO A 249 9.36 1.08 15.18
N SER A 250 8.46 0.24 14.69
CA SER A 250 7.02 0.47 14.79
C SER A 250 6.36 -0.29 15.95
N SER A 251 7.15 -1.02 16.73
CA SER A 251 6.72 -1.76 17.93
C SER A 251 7.84 -1.79 18.97
N PRO A 252 7.52 -2.06 20.23
CA PRO A 252 8.56 -2.26 21.26
C PRO A 252 9.53 -3.39 20.92
N VAL A 253 9.06 -4.49 20.30
CA VAL A 253 9.90 -5.58 19.81
C VAL A 253 10.93 -5.09 18.81
N HIS A 254 10.50 -4.30 17.82
CA HIS A 254 11.40 -3.70 16.84
C HIS A 254 12.42 -2.76 17.49
N ALA A 255 11.98 -1.94 18.46
CA ALA A 255 12.88 -1.03 19.15
C ALA A 255 13.97 -1.78 19.91
N LEU A 256 13.62 -2.82 20.66
CA LEU A 256 14.59 -3.66 21.36
C LEU A 256 15.56 -4.37 20.40
N LEU A 257 15.05 -4.92 19.30
CA LEU A 257 15.90 -5.54 18.29
C LEU A 257 16.87 -4.52 17.69
N MET A 258 16.38 -3.34 17.33
CA MET A 258 17.21 -2.28 16.73
C MET A 258 18.20 -1.65 17.72
N ASP A 259 17.90 -1.67 19.03
CA ASP A 259 18.85 -1.28 20.07
C ASP A 259 20.04 -2.25 20.16
N MET A 260 19.85 -3.52 19.81
CA MET A 260 20.92 -4.56 19.77
C MET A 260 21.61 -4.59 18.41
N TRP A 261 20.83 -4.57 17.32
CA TRP A 261 21.33 -4.74 15.96
C TRP A 261 22.09 -3.52 15.39
N ARG A 262 21.56 -2.33 15.60
CA ARG A 262 22.18 -1.02 15.27
C ARG A 262 22.51 -0.76 13.80
N LYS A 263 22.12 -1.62 12.87
CA LYS A 263 22.36 -1.50 11.42
C LYS A 263 21.04 -1.49 10.65
N PRO A 264 21.03 -1.09 9.36
CA PRO A 264 19.86 -1.25 8.51
C PRO A 264 19.42 -2.72 8.42
N LEU A 265 18.12 -2.97 8.48
CA LEU A 265 17.52 -4.30 8.47
C LEU A 265 16.44 -4.36 7.39
N VAL A 266 16.53 -5.31 6.47
CA VAL A 266 15.42 -5.61 5.54
C VAL A 266 14.24 -6.10 6.34
N VAL A 267 13.06 -5.54 6.06
CA VAL A 267 11.78 -5.97 6.63
C VAL A 267 10.78 -6.20 5.51
N THR A 268 10.18 -7.37 5.47
CA THR A 268 9.12 -7.69 4.51
C THR A 268 8.05 -8.56 5.16
N SER A 269 6.81 -8.53 4.66
CA SER A 269 5.71 -9.32 5.20
C SER A 269 6.04 -10.82 5.27
N GLY A 270 5.66 -11.49 6.37
CA GLY A 270 5.86 -12.92 6.61
C GLY A 270 4.77 -13.75 5.95
N ASN A 271 4.84 -13.87 4.62
CA ASN A 271 3.99 -14.69 3.78
C ASN A 271 4.76 -15.15 2.54
N LEU A 272 4.32 -16.18 1.89
CA LEU A 272 4.71 -16.48 0.50
C LEU A 272 3.98 -15.54 -0.48
N SER A 273 4.51 -15.42 -1.69
CA SER A 273 3.89 -14.56 -2.72
C SER A 273 2.44 -14.99 -3.01
N GLY A 274 1.49 -14.03 -2.99
CA GLY A 274 0.07 -14.30 -3.21
C GLY A 274 -0.70 -14.90 -2.02
N GLU A 275 -0.03 -15.16 -0.88
CA GLU A 275 -0.65 -15.66 0.34
C GLU A 275 -0.94 -14.51 1.33
N PRO A 276 -1.92 -14.66 2.24
CA PRO A 276 -2.12 -13.75 3.36
C PRO A 276 -0.95 -13.76 4.33
N LEU A 277 -0.82 -12.67 5.10
CA LEU A 277 0.17 -12.54 6.17
C LEU A 277 -0.07 -13.59 7.26
N CYS A 278 0.97 -14.35 7.65
CA CYS A 278 0.89 -15.28 8.77
C CYS A 278 0.65 -14.54 10.09
N ILE A 279 -0.28 -15.03 10.91
CA ILE A 279 -0.65 -14.43 12.19
C ILE A 279 -0.57 -15.40 13.38
N SER A 280 -0.33 -16.69 13.16
CA SER A 280 -0.09 -17.68 14.22
C SER A 280 1.28 -18.34 14.07
N VAL A 281 1.78 -18.85 15.18
CA VAL A 281 3.09 -19.54 15.21
C VAL A 281 3.05 -20.81 14.37
N GLU A 282 1.97 -21.58 14.49
CA GLU A 282 1.78 -22.85 13.77
C GLU A 282 1.75 -22.61 12.26
N GLU A 283 1.00 -21.58 11.82
CA GLU A 283 0.95 -21.21 10.41
C GLU A 283 2.32 -20.77 9.88
N ALA A 284 3.05 -19.96 10.66
CA ALA A 284 4.37 -19.46 10.28
C ALA A 284 5.40 -20.58 10.20
N LEU A 285 5.45 -21.50 11.17
CA LEU A 285 6.33 -22.66 11.15
C LEU A 285 6.06 -23.55 9.93
N GLN A 286 4.79 -23.72 9.55
CA GLN A 286 4.41 -24.54 8.39
C GLN A 286 4.73 -23.85 7.05
N LYS A 287 4.37 -22.57 6.91
CA LYS A 287 4.46 -21.86 5.63
C LYS A 287 5.82 -21.22 5.36
N LEU A 288 6.53 -20.82 6.41
CA LEU A 288 7.80 -20.10 6.31
C LEU A 288 9.02 -20.96 6.70
N GLU A 289 8.85 -22.28 6.92
CA GLU A 289 9.95 -23.19 7.31
C GLU A 289 11.15 -23.11 6.35
N ASN A 290 10.90 -22.95 5.05
CA ASN A 290 11.92 -22.81 4.02
C ASN A 290 12.36 -21.35 3.78
N ALA A 291 11.69 -20.37 4.39
CA ALA A 291 11.93 -18.95 4.18
C ALA A 291 12.65 -18.26 5.36
N ALA A 292 12.65 -18.88 6.53
CA ALA A 292 13.30 -18.38 7.74
C ALA A 292 14.12 -19.49 8.42
N ASP A 293 15.23 -19.11 9.02
CA ASP A 293 16.11 -20.00 9.77
C ASP A 293 15.67 -20.13 11.23
N VAL A 294 15.17 -19.02 11.80
CA VAL A 294 14.62 -18.97 13.16
C VAL A 294 13.35 -18.11 13.21
N PHE A 295 12.54 -18.35 14.23
CA PHE A 295 11.27 -17.69 14.46
C PHE A 295 11.28 -16.98 15.81
N PHE A 296 11.18 -15.66 15.79
CA PHE A 296 11.09 -14.83 16.98
C PHE A 296 9.61 -14.56 17.26
N VAL A 297 9.02 -15.30 18.18
CA VAL A 297 7.57 -15.41 18.39
C VAL A 297 7.13 -14.96 19.77
N HIS A 298 5.84 -14.67 19.91
CA HIS A 298 5.20 -14.34 21.19
C HIS A 298 3.85 -15.07 21.34
N ASP A 299 3.35 -15.12 22.57
CA ASP A 299 2.13 -15.82 22.95
C ASP A 299 0.86 -14.93 22.95
N ARG A 300 0.97 -13.64 22.59
CA ARG A 300 -0.21 -12.76 22.39
C ARG A 300 -0.86 -13.07 21.04
N PRO A 301 -2.15 -13.51 21.00
CA PRO A 301 -2.82 -13.77 19.75
C PRO A 301 -2.99 -12.50 18.90
N ILE A 302 -2.75 -12.61 17.59
CA ILE A 302 -3.05 -11.60 16.59
C ILE A 302 -4.45 -11.93 16.02
N VAL A 303 -5.39 -11.01 16.16
CA VAL A 303 -6.79 -11.22 15.73
C VAL A 303 -6.97 -10.91 14.25
N ARG A 304 -6.26 -9.88 13.76
CA ARG A 304 -6.34 -9.43 12.37
C ARG A 304 -4.95 -9.26 11.77
N PRO A 305 -4.73 -9.76 10.55
CA PRO A 305 -3.51 -9.46 9.81
C PRO A 305 -3.49 -7.98 9.42
N VAL A 306 -2.41 -7.27 9.76
CA VAL A 306 -2.22 -5.87 9.42
C VAL A 306 -0.78 -5.65 8.98
N ASP A 307 -0.56 -5.47 7.67
CA ASP A 307 0.76 -5.15 7.08
C ASP A 307 1.17 -3.70 7.37
N ASP A 308 2.39 -3.32 7.04
CA ASP A 308 2.87 -1.95 7.20
C ASP A 308 2.30 -1.02 6.12
N SER A 309 1.89 0.18 6.50
CA SER A 309 1.50 1.24 5.58
C SER A 309 2.69 1.77 4.79
N VAL A 310 2.44 2.18 3.56
CA VAL A 310 3.45 2.77 2.68
C VAL A 310 2.98 4.14 2.23
N VAL A 311 3.81 5.15 2.40
CA VAL A 311 3.54 6.53 2.00
C VAL A 311 4.67 7.11 1.17
N ARG A 312 4.35 8.12 0.38
CA ARG A 312 5.30 8.94 -0.38
C ARG A 312 4.92 10.40 -0.26
N VAL A 313 5.90 11.29 -0.24
CA VAL A 313 5.66 12.72 -0.41
C VAL A 313 5.80 13.06 -1.89
N ALA A 314 4.75 13.62 -2.47
CA ALA A 314 4.73 14.05 -3.86
C ALA A 314 4.04 15.42 -3.95
N GLY A 315 4.65 16.39 -4.66
CA GLY A 315 4.11 17.76 -4.78
C GLY A 315 3.88 18.43 -3.42
N GLY A 316 4.71 18.15 -2.42
CA GLY A 316 4.59 18.69 -1.07
C GLY A 316 3.44 18.09 -0.23
N ARG A 317 2.77 17.03 -0.72
CA ARG A 317 1.66 16.35 -0.03
C ARG A 317 1.99 14.88 0.24
N THR A 318 1.48 14.38 1.36
CA THR A 318 1.55 12.95 1.68
C THR A 318 0.58 12.16 0.79
N MET A 319 1.09 11.22 0.02
CA MET A 319 0.34 10.27 -0.80
C MET A 319 0.36 8.88 -0.15
N MET A 320 -0.81 8.34 0.12
CA MET A 320 -0.97 6.99 0.65
C MET A 320 -0.85 5.96 -0.49
N VAL A 321 0.24 5.18 -0.49
CA VAL A 321 0.47 4.10 -1.47
C VAL A 321 -0.19 2.79 -1.01
N ARG A 322 -0.13 2.52 0.32
CA ARG A 322 -0.79 1.39 0.96
C ARG A 322 -1.31 1.82 2.32
N ARG A 323 -2.61 1.60 2.56
CA ARG A 323 -3.24 1.88 3.85
C ARG A 323 -3.35 0.60 4.68
N ALA A 324 -2.64 0.54 5.81
CA ALA A 324 -2.65 -0.60 6.72
C ALA A 324 -2.32 -0.13 8.16
N ARG A 325 -1.33 -0.68 8.84
CA ARG A 325 -0.97 -0.33 10.22
C ARG A 325 -0.77 1.18 10.39
N GLY A 326 -1.30 1.72 11.49
CA GLY A 326 -1.25 3.14 11.85
C GLY A 326 -2.35 3.98 11.21
N TYR A 327 -2.91 3.55 10.07
CA TYR A 327 -3.94 4.30 9.33
C TYR A 327 -5.28 3.57 9.29
N ALA A 328 -5.32 2.27 9.01
CA ALA A 328 -6.55 1.49 9.09
C ALA A 328 -6.87 1.12 10.54
N PRO A 329 -8.14 1.15 10.96
CA PRO A 329 -9.36 1.45 10.23
C PRO A 329 -9.90 2.87 10.48
N ARG A 330 -9.05 3.90 10.54
CA ARG A 330 -9.55 5.28 10.71
C ARG A 330 -10.52 5.65 9.59
N PRO A 331 -11.57 6.45 9.88
CA PRO A 331 -12.44 7.00 8.86
C PRO A 331 -11.65 7.73 7.76
N VAL A 332 -11.99 7.46 6.51
CA VAL A 332 -11.34 8.07 5.33
C VAL A 332 -12.15 9.20 4.73
N TRP A 333 -13.46 9.19 4.93
CA TRP A 333 -14.37 10.19 4.39
C TRP A 333 -15.63 10.30 5.24
N ARG A 334 -16.32 11.45 5.14
CA ARG A 334 -17.57 11.72 5.82
C ARG A 334 -18.57 12.36 4.86
N THR A 335 -19.83 11.99 4.99
CA THR A 335 -20.98 12.54 4.28
C THR A 335 -22.16 12.74 5.23
N ALA A 336 -23.32 13.10 4.70
CA ALA A 336 -24.53 13.23 5.49
C ALA A 336 -24.86 11.93 6.25
N PRO A 337 -25.27 12.01 7.53
CA PRO A 337 -25.60 10.82 8.35
C PRO A 337 -26.72 9.94 7.75
N GLU A 338 -27.61 10.56 6.98
CA GLU A 338 -28.76 9.90 6.33
C GLU A 338 -28.37 9.16 5.05
N ALA A 339 -27.11 9.26 4.61
CA ALA A 339 -26.64 8.55 3.42
C ALA A 339 -26.87 7.03 3.56
N PRO A 340 -27.20 6.33 2.46
CA PRO A 340 -27.37 4.88 2.49
C PRO A 340 -26.14 4.17 3.07
N LYS A 341 -26.36 3.09 3.79
CA LYS A 341 -25.26 2.23 4.26
C LYS A 341 -24.73 1.43 3.07
N VAL A 342 -23.44 1.56 2.80
CA VAL A 342 -22.81 0.92 1.65
C VAL A 342 -21.69 -0.01 2.12
N LEU A 343 -21.70 -1.23 1.58
CA LEU A 343 -20.53 -2.11 1.61
C LEU A 343 -19.85 -2.06 0.25
N ALA A 344 -18.65 -1.51 0.17
CA ALA A 344 -17.82 -1.53 -1.03
C ALA A 344 -16.76 -2.63 -0.93
N LEU A 345 -16.77 -3.57 -1.87
CA LEU A 345 -15.94 -4.77 -1.86
C LEU A 345 -14.63 -4.61 -2.66
N GLY A 346 -14.48 -3.51 -3.38
CA GLY A 346 -13.27 -3.24 -4.18
C GLY A 346 -13.11 -4.18 -5.38
N SER A 347 -11.87 -4.27 -5.86
CA SER A 347 -11.45 -5.11 -6.99
C SER A 347 -10.59 -6.29 -6.50
N GLY A 348 -10.14 -7.15 -7.43
CA GLY A 348 -9.30 -8.33 -7.12
C GLY A 348 -7.87 -8.01 -6.72
N LEU A 349 -7.31 -6.89 -7.20
CA LEU A 349 -5.91 -6.51 -6.94
C LEU A 349 -5.85 -5.44 -5.84
N LYS A 350 -4.84 -5.54 -4.97
CA LYS A 350 -4.57 -4.59 -3.86
C LYS A 350 -5.83 -4.26 -3.06
N ASN A 351 -6.63 -5.28 -2.81
CA ASN A 351 -7.97 -5.15 -2.25
C ASN A 351 -7.99 -4.46 -0.88
N THR A 352 -9.06 -3.69 -0.66
CA THR A 352 -9.55 -3.18 0.62
C THR A 352 -11.07 -3.23 0.63
N VAL A 353 -11.66 -3.36 1.81
CA VAL A 353 -13.11 -3.29 2.02
C VAL A 353 -13.44 -1.94 2.64
N CYS A 354 -14.53 -1.30 2.20
CA CYS A 354 -15.00 -0.06 2.81
C CYS A 354 -16.46 -0.18 3.23
N TRP A 355 -16.76 0.23 4.45
CA TRP A 355 -18.10 0.37 4.98
C TRP A 355 -18.45 1.86 5.15
N LEU A 356 -19.54 2.30 4.54
CA LEU A 356 -20.19 3.57 4.84
C LEU A 356 -21.38 3.31 5.76
N LYS A 357 -21.35 3.93 6.93
CA LYS A 357 -22.45 3.85 7.91
C LYS A 357 -22.59 5.20 8.62
N ASP A 358 -23.83 5.67 8.77
CA ASP A 358 -24.17 6.92 9.47
C ASP A 358 -23.27 8.09 8.99
N GLY A 359 -23.06 8.16 7.66
CA GLY A 359 -22.23 9.15 7.01
C GLY A 359 -20.71 9.00 7.19
N VAL A 360 -20.23 7.90 7.78
CA VAL A 360 -18.80 7.67 8.05
C VAL A 360 -18.28 6.50 7.24
N ALA A 361 -17.29 6.74 6.37
CA ALA A 361 -16.62 5.71 5.59
C ALA A 361 -15.40 5.16 6.35
N VAL A 362 -15.44 3.86 6.66
CA VAL A 362 -14.38 3.13 7.35
C VAL A 362 -13.78 2.10 6.41
N MET A 363 -12.49 2.22 6.12
CA MET A 363 -11.77 1.32 5.23
C MET A 363 -10.95 0.30 6.03
N SER A 364 -10.98 -0.97 5.60
CA SER A 364 -10.14 -2.02 6.15
C SER A 364 -8.65 -1.75 5.89
N GLN A 365 -7.80 -2.56 6.50
CA GLN A 365 -6.41 -2.67 6.10
C GLN A 365 -6.30 -3.23 4.67
N HIS A 366 -5.16 -2.98 4.03
CA HIS A 366 -4.80 -3.62 2.77
C HIS A 366 -4.82 -5.15 2.89
N LEU A 367 -5.53 -5.83 2.01
CA LEU A 367 -5.67 -7.28 1.99
C LEU A 367 -4.76 -7.95 0.95
N GLY A 368 -4.31 -7.19 -0.04
CA GLY A 368 -3.50 -7.69 -1.15
C GLY A 368 -4.35 -8.21 -2.31
N ASP A 369 -3.74 -9.07 -3.13
CA ASP A 369 -4.36 -9.61 -4.32
C ASP A 369 -5.20 -10.86 -3.95
N LEU A 370 -6.39 -10.98 -4.52
CA LEU A 370 -7.36 -12.05 -4.21
C LEU A 370 -7.19 -13.25 -5.15
N ASP A 371 -5.94 -13.63 -5.44
CA ASP A 371 -5.59 -14.66 -6.42
C ASP A 371 -5.56 -16.08 -5.83
N SER A 372 -5.61 -16.23 -4.50
CA SER A 372 -5.59 -17.52 -3.83
C SER A 372 -6.85 -17.76 -3.00
N ALA A 373 -7.19 -19.03 -2.76
CA ALA A 373 -8.31 -19.40 -1.90
C ALA A 373 -8.12 -18.85 -0.47
N ALA A 374 -6.90 -18.81 0.04
CA ALA A 374 -6.58 -18.25 1.34
C ALA A 374 -6.80 -16.73 1.39
N ALA A 375 -6.42 -15.99 0.32
CA ALA A 375 -6.68 -14.56 0.21
C ALA A 375 -8.18 -14.24 0.14
N LEU A 376 -8.95 -15.03 -0.63
CA LEU A 376 -10.42 -14.91 -0.68
C LEU A 376 -11.06 -15.17 0.69
N HIS A 377 -10.61 -16.18 1.41
CA HIS A 377 -11.10 -16.45 2.76
C HIS A 377 -10.77 -15.31 3.74
N ALA A 378 -9.57 -14.76 3.69
CA ALA A 378 -9.16 -13.62 4.50
C ALA A 378 -10.00 -12.36 4.17
N PHE A 379 -10.32 -12.16 2.90
CA PHE A 379 -11.21 -11.10 2.43
C PHE A 379 -12.63 -11.27 2.97
N GLU A 380 -13.24 -12.45 2.82
CA GLU A 380 -14.59 -12.75 3.35
C GLU A 380 -14.65 -12.52 4.86
N ARG A 381 -13.67 -13.06 5.59
CA ARG A 381 -13.57 -12.85 7.04
C ARG A 381 -13.44 -11.36 7.40
N THR A 382 -12.73 -10.57 6.62
CA THR A 382 -12.60 -9.13 6.87
C THR A 382 -13.94 -8.41 6.69
N VAL A 383 -14.72 -8.76 5.65
CA VAL A 383 -16.08 -8.23 5.44
C VAL A 383 -16.97 -8.52 6.64
N GLU A 384 -17.00 -9.78 7.10
CA GLU A 384 -17.82 -10.23 8.23
C GLU A 384 -17.44 -9.55 9.54
N VAL A 385 -16.14 -9.55 9.86
CA VAL A 385 -15.63 -9.00 11.12
C VAL A 385 -15.80 -7.49 11.17
N LEU A 386 -15.54 -6.78 10.07
CA LEU A 386 -15.69 -5.33 10.04
C LEU A 386 -17.19 -4.95 10.13
N GLY A 387 -18.05 -5.66 9.39
CA GLY A 387 -19.51 -5.46 9.44
C GLY A 387 -20.10 -5.72 10.84
N SER A 388 -19.73 -6.82 11.49
CA SER A 388 -20.17 -7.14 12.85
C SER A 388 -19.65 -6.14 13.89
N THR A 389 -18.39 -5.69 13.74
CA THR A 389 -17.78 -4.68 14.61
C THR A 389 -18.51 -3.34 14.48
N LEU A 390 -18.86 -2.93 13.27
CA LEU A 390 -19.62 -1.72 12.99
C LEU A 390 -21.13 -1.89 13.27
N LYS A 391 -21.59 -3.10 13.57
CA LYS A 391 -23.03 -3.45 13.69
C LYS A 391 -23.81 -2.93 12.47
N ALA A 392 -23.31 -3.21 11.27
CA ALA A 392 -23.84 -2.69 10.02
C ALA A 392 -24.40 -3.81 9.14
N VAL A 393 -25.59 -3.57 8.61
CA VAL A 393 -26.16 -4.27 7.46
C VAL A 393 -26.27 -3.23 6.36
N PRO A 394 -25.74 -3.46 5.15
CA PRO A 394 -25.76 -2.46 4.09
C PRO A 394 -27.15 -2.34 3.45
N ASP A 395 -27.46 -1.19 2.88
CA ASP A 395 -28.61 -0.99 2.02
C ASP A 395 -28.27 -1.35 0.56
N VAL A 396 -26.98 -1.28 0.21
CA VAL A 396 -26.44 -1.62 -1.12
C VAL A 396 -25.00 -2.12 -1.02
N ILE A 397 -24.62 -3.04 -1.92
CA ILE A 397 -23.25 -3.54 -2.06
C ILE A 397 -22.66 -2.96 -3.35
N ALA A 398 -21.59 -2.18 -3.23
CA ALA A 398 -20.82 -1.67 -4.37
C ALA A 398 -19.68 -2.64 -4.71
N VAL A 399 -19.49 -2.92 -6.00
CA VAL A 399 -18.47 -3.85 -6.50
C VAL A 399 -17.92 -3.37 -7.84
N ASP A 400 -16.69 -3.74 -8.18
CA ASP A 400 -16.12 -3.47 -9.49
C ASP A 400 -17.01 -4.04 -10.60
N ALA A 401 -17.20 -3.27 -11.67
CA ALA A 401 -18.06 -3.63 -12.80
C ALA A 401 -17.52 -4.79 -13.67
N HIS A 402 -16.27 -5.22 -13.43
CA HIS A 402 -15.69 -6.35 -14.18
C HIS A 402 -16.47 -7.64 -13.86
N PRO A 403 -17.03 -8.34 -14.88
CA PRO A 403 -17.94 -9.47 -14.65
C PRO A 403 -17.28 -10.66 -13.94
N ASP A 404 -16.00 -10.89 -14.18
CA ASP A 404 -15.20 -12.00 -13.64
C ASP A 404 -14.38 -11.62 -12.40
N ASN A 405 -14.65 -10.45 -11.80
CA ASN A 405 -13.96 -10.04 -10.59
C ASN A 405 -14.30 -10.99 -9.43
N PRO A 406 -13.31 -11.51 -8.67
CA PRO A 406 -13.55 -12.42 -7.56
C PRO A 406 -14.51 -11.83 -6.50
N THR A 407 -14.50 -10.50 -6.28
CA THR A 407 -15.39 -9.83 -5.34
C THR A 407 -16.86 -9.87 -5.76
N ALA A 408 -17.15 -9.97 -7.07
CA ALA A 408 -18.52 -10.04 -7.58
C ALA A 408 -19.27 -11.32 -7.15
N THR A 409 -18.55 -12.41 -6.94
CA THR A 409 -19.16 -13.65 -6.44
C THR A 409 -19.60 -13.51 -5.00
N LEU A 410 -18.78 -12.93 -4.14
CA LEU A 410 -19.15 -12.61 -2.75
C LEU A 410 -20.32 -11.61 -2.72
N ALA A 411 -20.27 -10.55 -3.54
CA ALA A 411 -21.35 -9.56 -3.62
C ALA A 411 -22.70 -10.20 -3.91
N ARG A 412 -22.76 -11.08 -4.92
CA ARG A 412 -24.00 -11.78 -5.28
C ARG A 412 -24.51 -12.72 -4.18
N ARG A 413 -23.62 -13.35 -3.41
CA ARG A 413 -23.97 -14.18 -2.27
C ARG A 413 -24.57 -13.35 -1.14
N LEU A 414 -23.83 -12.33 -0.69
CA LEU A 414 -24.26 -11.45 0.41
C LEU A 414 -25.54 -10.67 0.07
N ALA A 415 -25.69 -10.23 -1.18
CA ALA A 415 -26.91 -9.54 -1.63
C ALA A 415 -28.15 -10.42 -1.48
N ARG A 416 -28.05 -11.72 -1.78
CA ARG A 416 -29.16 -12.67 -1.57
C ARG A 416 -29.42 -12.92 -0.08
N GLU A 417 -28.37 -13.06 0.73
CA GLU A 417 -28.47 -13.30 2.17
C GLU A 417 -29.12 -12.11 2.91
N TRP A 418 -28.78 -10.88 2.52
CA TRP A 418 -29.28 -9.67 3.17
C TRP A 418 -30.49 -9.02 2.48
N GLY A 419 -30.88 -9.51 1.31
CA GLY A 419 -32.01 -8.95 0.56
C GLY A 419 -31.73 -7.55 -0.01
N VAL A 420 -30.48 -7.27 -0.36
CA VAL A 420 -30.03 -5.95 -0.86
C VAL A 420 -29.58 -6.02 -2.31
N SER A 421 -29.47 -4.86 -2.97
CA SER A 421 -29.01 -4.78 -4.36
C SER A 421 -27.48 -4.72 -4.46
N VAL A 422 -26.95 -5.18 -5.61
CA VAL A 422 -25.55 -4.99 -6.00
C VAL A 422 -25.48 -3.86 -7.01
N PHE A 423 -24.59 -2.91 -6.77
CA PHE A 423 -24.32 -1.77 -7.64
C PHE A 423 -22.92 -1.90 -8.26
N PRO A 424 -22.81 -2.14 -9.58
CA PRO A 424 -21.54 -2.19 -10.26
C PRO A 424 -20.97 -0.78 -10.46
N VAL A 425 -19.70 -0.57 -10.11
CA VAL A 425 -18.99 0.69 -10.24
C VAL A 425 -17.90 0.53 -11.30
N GLN A 426 -17.85 1.45 -12.27
CA GLN A 426 -16.79 1.44 -13.26
C GLN A 426 -15.43 1.76 -12.59
N HIS A 427 -14.42 0.98 -12.92
CA HIS A 427 -13.11 0.97 -12.26
C HIS A 427 -12.45 2.35 -12.15
N HIS A 428 -12.31 3.06 -13.26
CA HIS A 428 -11.64 4.37 -13.31
C HIS A 428 -12.48 5.51 -12.72
N GLN A 429 -13.82 5.39 -12.76
CA GLN A 429 -14.70 6.29 -12.00
C GLN A 429 -14.48 6.11 -10.49
N ALA A 430 -14.30 4.86 -10.02
CA ALA A 430 -13.96 4.60 -8.62
C ALA A 430 -12.62 5.25 -8.23
N HIS A 431 -11.59 5.17 -9.07
CA HIS A 431 -10.30 5.82 -8.82
C HIS A 431 -10.42 7.33 -8.64
N VAL A 432 -11.06 8.04 -9.58
CA VAL A 432 -11.16 9.51 -9.49
C VAL A 432 -12.05 9.96 -8.34
N LEU A 433 -13.15 9.26 -8.07
CA LEU A 433 -14.05 9.58 -6.95
C LEU A 433 -13.40 9.31 -5.58
N ALA A 434 -12.67 8.20 -5.44
CA ALA A 434 -11.94 7.89 -4.21
C ALA A 434 -10.87 8.95 -3.91
N CYS A 435 -10.11 9.36 -4.93
CA CYS A 435 -9.13 10.43 -4.81
C CYS A 435 -9.78 11.77 -4.42
N ALA A 436 -10.89 12.13 -5.05
CA ALA A 436 -11.63 13.35 -4.75
C ALA A 436 -12.17 13.34 -3.31
N ALA A 437 -12.75 12.21 -2.86
CA ALA A 437 -13.29 12.06 -1.52
C ALA A 437 -12.18 12.13 -0.44
N GLU A 438 -11.05 11.45 -0.65
CA GLU A 438 -9.92 11.46 0.30
C GLU A 438 -9.32 12.87 0.46
N ASN A 439 -9.29 13.65 -0.61
CA ASN A 439 -8.67 14.98 -0.62
C ASN A 439 -9.67 16.13 -0.43
N GLY A 440 -10.96 15.84 -0.26
CA GLY A 440 -12.01 16.87 -0.13
C GLY A 440 -12.08 17.80 -1.35
N THR A 441 -11.89 17.23 -2.55
CA THR A 441 -11.85 18.00 -3.81
C THR A 441 -13.24 18.57 -4.11
N PRO A 442 -13.38 19.91 -4.30
CA PRO A 442 -14.66 20.49 -4.69
C PRO A 442 -15.02 20.12 -6.13
N PHE A 443 -16.33 20.08 -6.42
CA PHE A 443 -16.85 19.88 -7.77
C PHE A 443 -17.32 21.22 -8.39
N PRO A 444 -17.30 21.39 -9.73
CA PRO A 444 -16.81 20.42 -10.71
C PRO A 444 -15.29 20.26 -10.71
N ALA A 445 -14.80 19.05 -11.07
CA ALA A 445 -13.39 18.76 -11.13
C ALA A 445 -13.03 17.85 -12.32
N LEU A 446 -11.80 17.99 -12.82
CA LEU A 446 -11.24 17.08 -13.82
C LEU A 446 -10.51 15.93 -13.10
N GLY A 447 -10.98 14.71 -13.32
CA GLY A 447 -10.33 13.49 -12.86
C GLY A 447 -9.48 12.89 -13.97
N VAL A 448 -8.22 12.54 -13.63
CA VAL A 448 -7.31 11.82 -14.52
C VAL A 448 -7.07 10.43 -13.93
N ALA A 449 -7.49 9.39 -14.64
CA ALA A 449 -7.32 8.00 -14.22
C ALA A 449 -6.37 7.28 -15.19
N TRP A 450 -5.10 7.19 -14.78
CA TRP A 450 -4.07 6.45 -15.51
C TRP A 450 -3.73 5.17 -14.77
N ASP A 451 -3.95 4.05 -15.46
CA ASP A 451 -3.88 2.73 -14.86
C ASP A 451 -3.21 1.72 -15.80
N GLY A 452 -2.91 0.56 -15.25
CA GLY A 452 -2.39 -0.58 -16.00
C GLY A 452 -3.45 -1.30 -16.80
N THR A 453 -4.59 -1.63 -16.18
CA THR A 453 -5.72 -2.32 -16.81
C THR A 453 -6.99 -2.16 -15.98
N GLY A 454 -8.08 -1.72 -16.58
CA GLY A 454 -9.39 -1.69 -15.97
C GLY A 454 -10.48 -2.00 -16.98
N PHE A 455 -11.60 -2.57 -16.55
CA PHE A 455 -12.71 -2.93 -17.42
C PHE A 455 -13.45 -1.68 -17.88
N GLY A 456 -13.48 -1.47 -19.20
CA GLY A 456 -14.23 -0.39 -19.85
C GLY A 456 -15.69 -0.75 -20.10
N THR A 457 -16.58 0.21 -20.00
CA THR A 457 -18.03 0.02 -20.29
C THR A 457 -18.31 -0.28 -21.74
N ASP A 458 -17.33 -0.03 -22.63
CA ASP A 458 -17.36 -0.34 -24.07
C ASP A 458 -16.76 -1.71 -24.41
N GLY A 459 -16.41 -2.52 -23.38
CA GLY A 459 -15.80 -3.84 -23.54
C GLY A 459 -14.30 -3.81 -23.89
N THR A 460 -13.67 -2.62 -23.86
CA THR A 460 -12.22 -2.46 -24.05
C THR A 460 -11.49 -2.39 -22.70
N VAL A 461 -10.17 -2.48 -22.74
CA VAL A 461 -9.33 -2.28 -21.53
C VAL A 461 -8.98 -0.80 -21.42
N TRP A 462 -9.48 -0.14 -20.39
CA TRP A 462 -9.17 1.28 -20.10
C TRP A 462 -7.92 1.42 -19.25
N GLY A 463 -7.43 2.67 -19.12
CA GLY A 463 -6.31 3.03 -18.25
C GLY A 463 -5.58 4.30 -18.67
N GLY A 464 -6.17 5.11 -19.56
CA GLY A 464 -5.63 6.43 -19.96
C GLY A 464 -6.74 7.46 -20.12
N GLU A 465 -7.59 7.60 -19.08
CA GLU A 465 -8.88 8.25 -19.17
C GLU A 465 -8.93 9.58 -18.43
N PHE A 466 -9.77 10.49 -18.92
CA PHE A 466 -10.10 11.76 -18.27
C PHE A 466 -11.60 11.86 -18.06
N PHE A 467 -11.99 12.35 -16.88
CA PHE A 467 -13.38 12.45 -16.47
C PHE A 467 -13.72 13.86 -15.98
N ILE A 468 -14.88 14.39 -16.33
CA ILE A 468 -15.48 15.50 -15.61
C ILE A 468 -16.33 14.91 -14.49
N MET A 469 -16.07 15.36 -13.27
CA MET A 469 -16.82 15.05 -12.07
C MET A 469 -17.67 16.26 -11.68
N GLU A 470 -18.97 16.04 -11.53
CA GLU A 470 -19.94 17.04 -11.08
C GLU A 470 -20.48 16.68 -9.69
N GLU A 471 -21.19 17.60 -9.03
CA GLU A 471 -21.78 17.32 -7.71
C GLU A 471 -22.79 16.16 -7.74
N GLN A 472 -23.43 15.96 -8.88
CA GLN A 472 -24.44 14.90 -9.05
C GLN A 472 -24.12 14.06 -10.28
N GLY A 473 -24.38 12.77 -10.16
CA GLY A 473 -24.20 11.82 -11.26
C GLY A 473 -22.85 11.11 -11.25
N ALA A 474 -22.68 10.20 -12.21
CA ALA A 474 -21.44 9.49 -12.40
C ALA A 474 -20.42 10.34 -13.18
N PRO A 475 -19.12 10.24 -12.90
CA PRO A 475 -18.08 10.89 -13.69
C PRO A 475 -18.23 10.63 -15.19
N LYS A 476 -18.23 11.69 -16.00
CA LYS A 476 -18.37 11.59 -17.45
C LYS A 476 -16.99 11.49 -18.10
N ARG A 477 -16.74 10.42 -18.86
CA ARG A 477 -15.52 10.28 -19.67
C ARG A 477 -15.51 11.33 -20.77
N VAL A 478 -14.44 12.12 -20.86
CA VAL A 478 -14.31 13.24 -21.81
C VAL A 478 -13.10 13.12 -22.72
N ALA A 479 -12.05 12.39 -22.28
CA ALA A 479 -10.89 12.13 -23.11
C ALA A 479 -10.30 10.74 -22.80
N ARG A 480 -9.56 10.21 -23.79
CA ARG A 480 -8.81 8.95 -23.67
C ARG A 480 -7.53 9.02 -24.51
N ILE A 481 -6.52 8.22 -24.18
CA ILE A 481 -5.45 8.00 -25.15
C ILE A 481 -5.94 7.13 -26.30
N ARG A 482 -5.35 7.34 -27.49
CA ARG A 482 -5.64 6.55 -28.68
C ARG A 482 -5.50 5.07 -28.41
N PRO A 483 -6.54 4.25 -28.70
CA PRO A 483 -6.47 2.81 -28.44
C PRO A 483 -5.45 2.08 -29.31
N PHE A 484 -4.87 1.03 -28.74
CA PHE A 484 -4.00 0.08 -29.43
C PHE A 484 -4.30 -1.36 -28.99
N LEU A 485 -3.78 -2.35 -29.71
CA LEU A 485 -4.02 -3.75 -29.38
C LEU A 485 -3.12 -4.24 -28.24
N LEU A 486 -3.63 -5.16 -27.43
CA LEU A 486 -2.92 -5.80 -26.31
C LEU A 486 -2.72 -7.29 -26.62
N PRO A 487 -1.65 -7.69 -27.36
CA PRO A 487 -1.49 -9.06 -27.85
C PRO A 487 -1.16 -10.03 -26.72
N GLY A 488 -2.12 -10.93 -26.45
CA GLY A 488 -2.07 -11.91 -25.37
C GLY A 488 -2.73 -11.44 -24.05
N GLY A 489 -3.46 -10.29 -24.05
CA GLY A 489 -4.17 -9.82 -22.88
C GLY A 489 -3.23 -9.68 -21.67
N ASP A 490 -3.48 -10.42 -20.59
CA ASP A 490 -2.70 -10.39 -19.34
C ASP A 490 -1.21 -10.73 -19.54
N GLU A 491 -0.86 -11.54 -20.54
CA GLU A 491 0.56 -11.81 -20.84
C GLU A 491 1.30 -10.56 -21.34
N ALA A 492 0.60 -9.58 -21.93
CA ALA A 492 1.23 -8.32 -22.33
C ALA A 492 1.55 -7.42 -21.12
N VAL A 493 0.89 -7.61 -19.99
CA VAL A 493 1.23 -6.93 -18.71
C VAL A 493 2.56 -7.46 -18.17
N LYS A 494 2.83 -8.75 -18.35
CA LYS A 494 4.07 -9.40 -17.90
C LYS A 494 5.24 -9.16 -18.84
N GLU A 495 4.97 -8.94 -20.13
CA GLU A 495 5.99 -8.80 -21.18
C GLU A 495 5.87 -7.44 -21.91
N PRO A 496 6.52 -6.38 -21.46
CA PRO A 496 6.50 -5.03 -22.06
C PRO A 496 6.76 -5.00 -23.56
N ALA A 497 7.57 -5.91 -24.07
CA ALA A 497 7.87 -6.06 -25.47
C ALA A 497 6.63 -6.32 -26.36
N ARG A 498 5.57 -6.93 -25.82
CA ARG A 498 4.31 -7.18 -26.55
C ARG A 498 3.58 -5.87 -26.83
N CYS A 499 3.54 -4.97 -25.85
CA CYS A 499 2.97 -3.63 -26.01
C CYS A 499 3.76 -2.83 -27.05
N ALA A 500 5.10 -2.90 -27.01
CA ALA A 500 5.97 -2.27 -28.00
C ALA A 500 5.71 -2.77 -29.43
N CYS A 501 5.51 -4.08 -29.63
CA CYS A 501 5.13 -4.63 -30.94
C CYS A 501 3.81 -4.05 -31.46
N ALA A 502 2.79 -3.96 -30.59
CA ALA A 502 1.48 -3.47 -30.98
C ALA A 502 1.50 -2.00 -31.40
N LEU A 503 2.21 -1.16 -30.65
CA LEU A 503 2.35 0.26 -30.93
C LEU A 503 3.20 0.49 -32.20
N ALA A 504 4.33 -0.21 -32.38
CA ALA A 504 5.15 -0.10 -33.57
C ALA A 504 4.40 -0.51 -34.85
N ARG A 505 3.50 -1.51 -34.79
CA ARG A 505 2.63 -1.89 -35.89
C ARG A 505 1.73 -0.74 -36.35
N GLN A 506 1.14 0.03 -35.42
CA GLN A 506 0.32 1.21 -35.76
C GLN A 506 1.15 2.39 -36.28
N MET A 507 2.48 2.32 -36.14
CA MET A 507 3.45 3.28 -36.66
C MET A 507 4.04 2.89 -38.03
N ALA A 508 3.64 1.75 -38.62
CA ALA A 508 4.28 1.17 -39.81
C ALA A 508 4.40 2.15 -40.97
N GLU A 509 3.40 3.01 -41.19
CA GLU A 509 3.39 4.03 -42.25
C GLU A 509 4.48 5.10 -42.04
N TRP A 510 4.94 5.32 -40.79
CA TRP A 510 5.94 6.31 -40.41
C TRP A 510 7.38 5.77 -40.40
N ARG A 511 7.58 4.51 -40.76
CA ARG A 511 8.88 3.81 -40.83
C ARG A 511 9.72 4.03 -39.55
N PRO A 512 9.27 3.52 -38.40
CA PRO A 512 9.93 3.77 -37.12
C PRO A 512 11.17 2.87 -36.94
N ASP A 513 12.23 3.11 -37.75
CA ASP A 513 13.40 2.23 -37.85
C ASP A 513 14.13 2.04 -36.51
N GLY A 514 14.19 3.05 -35.64
CA GLY A 514 14.76 2.95 -34.30
C GLY A 514 13.97 2.01 -33.39
N LEU A 515 12.63 2.13 -33.40
CA LEU A 515 11.74 1.25 -32.65
C LEU A 515 11.80 -0.19 -33.17
N LEU A 516 11.82 -0.37 -34.50
CA LEU A 516 11.89 -1.67 -35.14
C LEU A 516 13.22 -2.38 -34.85
N ARG A 517 14.37 -1.70 -34.94
CA ARG A 517 15.67 -2.26 -34.57
C ARG A 517 15.67 -2.80 -33.14
N ARG A 518 15.08 -2.06 -32.20
CA ARG A 518 15.01 -2.51 -30.81
C ARG A 518 14.12 -3.75 -30.65
N LEU A 519 13.00 -3.86 -31.39
CA LEU A 519 12.16 -5.05 -31.43
C LEU A 519 12.92 -6.26 -32.03
N GLU A 520 13.72 -6.04 -33.06
CA GLU A 520 14.52 -7.09 -33.69
C GLU A 520 15.57 -7.69 -32.76
N HIS A 521 16.19 -6.86 -31.92
CA HIS A 521 17.18 -7.31 -30.95
C HIS A 521 16.54 -7.90 -29.69
N GLY A 522 15.38 -7.38 -29.24
CA GLY A 522 14.77 -7.73 -27.97
C GLY A 522 13.75 -8.88 -28.05
N ILE A 523 13.28 -9.26 -29.25
CA ILE A 523 12.25 -10.29 -29.41
C ILE A 523 12.68 -11.31 -30.48
N PRO A 524 12.68 -12.63 -30.17
CA PRO A 524 12.98 -13.66 -31.15
C PRO A 524 12.06 -13.58 -32.40
N PRO A 525 12.57 -13.78 -33.62
CA PRO A 525 11.79 -13.64 -34.86
C PRO A 525 10.49 -14.45 -34.90
N ARG A 526 10.53 -15.69 -34.40
CA ARG A 526 9.34 -16.57 -34.34
C ARG A 526 8.25 -15.99 -33.41
N LYS A 527 8.66 -15.40 -32.27
CA LYS A 527 7.73 -14.79 -31.34
C LYS A 527 7.12 -13.53 -31.93
N ARG A 528 7.92 -12.69 -32.59
CA ARG A 528 7.44 -11.49 -33.28
C ARG A 528 6.40 -11.82 -34.34
N GLN A 529 6.69 -12.81 -35.19
CA GLN A 529 5.75 -13.30 -36.22
C GLN A 529 4.45 -13.84 -35.61
N ALA A 530 4.53 -14.55 -34.48
CA ALA A 530 3.34 -15.02 -33.75
C ALA A 530 2.50 -13.86 -33.24
N LEU A 531 3.11 -12.82 -32.63
CA LEU A 531 2.41 -11.62 -32.17
C LEU A 531 1.75 -10.85 -33.30
N GLU A 532 2.42 -10.72 -34.46
CA GLU A 532 1.85 -10.12 -35.67
C GLU A 532 0.62 -10.88 -36.14
N THR A 533 0.70 -12.23 -36.23
CA THR A 533 -0.44 -13.07 -36.59
C THR A 533 -1.60 -12.97 -35.62
N MET A 534 -1.33 -12.90 -34.31
CA MET A 534 -2.35 -12.69 -33.27
C MET A 534 -3.09 -11.37 -33.48
N MET A 535 -2.36 -10.30 -33.74
CA MET A 535 -2.92 -8.97 -33.98
C MET A 535 -3.71 -8.88 -35.29
N GLU A 536 -3.21 -9.54 -36.37
CA GLU A 536 -3.92 -9.61 -37.67
C GLU A 536 -5.25 -10.34 -37.58
N ARG A 537 -5.29 -11.39 -36.77
CA ARG A 537 -6.48 -12.23 -36.62
C ARG A 537 -7.34 -11.81 -35.41
N HIS A 538 -6.96 -10.79 -34.71
CA HIS A 538 -7.62 -10.32 -33.45
C HIS A 538 -7.81 -11.45 -32.43
N VAL A 539 -6.85 -12.40 -32.33
CA VAL A 539 -6.91 -13.51 -31.38
C VAL A 539 -6.23 -13.12 -30.08
N HIS A 540 -6.99 -13.08 -28.98
CA HIS A 540 -6.52 -12.62 -27.66
C HIS A 540 -5.80 -11.27 -27.73
N CYS A 541 -6.37 -10.31 -28.47
CA CYS A 541 -5.84 -8.98 -28.65
C CYS A 541 -6.92 -7.92 -28.36
N PRO A 542 -7.36 -7.75 -27.11
CA PRO A 542 -8.29 -6.68 -26.79
C PRO A 542 -7.69 -5.30 -27.11
N ALA A 543 -8.56 -4.35 -27.44
CA ALA A 543 -8.13 -2.96 -27.56
C ALA A 543 -7.95 -2.35 -26.18
N THR A 544 -6.93 -1.49 -26.05
CA THR A 544 -6.62 -0.82 -24.76
C THR A 544 -6.27 0.64 -24.97
N SER A 545 -6.74 1.48 -24.04
CA SER A 545 -6.31 2.88 -23.85
C SER A 545 -5.39 3.03 -22.64
N SER A 546 -4.73 1.96 -22.18
CA SER A 546 -3.93 1.95 -20.97
C SER A 546 -2.65 2.78 -21.07
N MET A 547 -2.50 3.75 -20.19
CA MET A 547 -1.27 4.51 -20.01
C MET A 547 -0.14 3.61 -19.47
N GLY A 548 -0.45 2.69 -18.56
CA GLY A 548 0.53 1.74 -18.03
C GLY A 548 1.17 0.88 -19.10
N ARG A 549 0.40 0.46 -20.11
CA ARG A 549 0.91 -0.31 -21.26
C ARG A 549 1.75 0.54 -22.21
N LEU A 550 1.45 1.84 -22.31
CA LEU A 550 2.32 2.78 -23.03
C LEU A 550 3.67 2.96 -22.31
N PHE A 551 3.66 3.10 -20.97
CA PHE A 551 4.88 3.10 -20.15
C PHE A 551 5.74 1.85 -20.39
N ASP A 552 5.12 0.67 -20.43
CA ASP A 552 5.83 -0.59 -20.68
C ASP A 552 6.55 -0.58 -22.03
N ALA A 553 5.89 -0.13 -23.08
CA ALA A 553 6.48 -0.05 -24.42
C ALA A 553 7.65 0.96 -24.45
N VAL A 554 7.48 2.13 -23.88
CA VAL A 554 8.55 3.15 -23.81
C VAL A 554 9.74 2.64 -23.00
N ALA A 555 9.50 1.99 -21.87
CA ALA A 555 10.57 1.38 -21.07
C ALA A 555 11.34 0.32 -21.86
N PHE A 556 10.62 -0.55 -22.62
CA PHE A 556 11.26 -1.55 -23.49
C PHE A 556 12.16 -0.87 -24.54
N TRP A 557 11.69 0.18 -25.21
CA TRP A 557 12.50 0.89 -26.21
C TRP A 557 13.70 1.62 -25.58
N CYS A 558 13.58 2.09 -24.34
CA CYS A 558 14.68 2.66 -23.57
C CYS A 558 15.69 1.62 -23.03
N GLY A 559 15.44 0.32 -23.21
CA GLY A 559 16.37 -0.74 -22.82
C GLY A 559 15.94 -1.59 -21.63
N PHE A 560 14.65 -1.58 -21.24
CA PHE A 560 14.11 -2.57 -20.33
C PHE A 560 13.99 -3.92 -21.06
N ASP A 561 14.64 -4.95 -20.52
CA ASP A 561 14.69 -6.29 -21.10
C ASP A 561 13.98 -7.32 -20.22
N GLY A 562 13.33 -8.29 -20.88
CA GLY A 562 12.70 -9.43 -20.22
C GLY A 562 11.28 -9.18 -19.72
N ALA A 563 10.87 -9.99 -18.76
CA ALA A 563 9.56 -9.94 -18.15
C ALA A 563 9.54 -8.98 -16.96
N ALA A 564 8.38 -8.39 -16.70
CA ALA A 564 8.15 -7.60 -15.48
C ALA A 564 8.14 -8.53 -14.26
N GLY A 565 9.04 -8.33 -13.32
CA GLY A 565 9.13 -9.13 -12.08
C GLY A 565 8.20 -8.65 -10.96
N CYS A 566 7.42 -7.58 -11.20
CA CYS A 566 6.35 -7.11 -10.35
C CYS A 566 5.47 -6.12 -11.14
N GLU A 567 4.30 -5.80 -10.62
CA GLU A 567 3.42 -4.79 -11.19
C GLU A 567 4.11 -3.43 -11.28
N GLY A 568 3.98 -2.74 -12.42
CA GLY A 568 4.59 -1.44 -12.67
C GLY A 568 6.13 -1.46 -12.77
N HIS A 569 6.78 -2.63 -12.89
CA HIS A 569 8.24 -2.76 -12.90
C HIS A 569 8.88 -1.88 -13.99
N ALA A 570 8.41 -1.97 -15.22
CA ALA A 570 8.94 -1.22 -16.34
C ALA A 570 8.77 0.31 -16.15
N ALA A 571 7.61 0.74 -15.65
CA ALA A 571 7.33 2.15 -15.34
C ALA A 571 8.24 2.69 -14.23
N MET A 572 8.45 1.92 -13.15
CA MET A 572 9.37 2.30 -12.05
C MET A 572 10.82 2.40 -12.52
N VAL A 573 11.25 1.53 -13.44
CA VAL A 573 12.58 1.61 -14.05
C VAL A 573 12.70 2.88 -14.90
N LEU A 574 11.67 3.18 -15.72
CA LEU A 574 11.63 4.40 -16.53
C LEU A 574 11.65 5.66 -15.65
N GLU A 575 10.90 5.69 -14.55
CA GLU A 575 10.94 6.76 -13.53
C GLU A 575 12.36 6.94 -12.98
N SER A 576 13.04 5.84 -12.63
CA SER A 576 14.40 5.88 -12.08
C SER A 576 15.40 6.41 -13.10
N TRP A 577 15.26 6.08 -14.38
CA TRP A 577 16.09 6.66 -15.44
C TRP A 577 15.83 8.16 -15.61
N ALA A 578 14.57 8.58 -15.70
CA ALA A 578 14.19 9.99 -15.80
C ALA A 578 14.78 10.81 -14.65
N ALA A 579 14.68 10.29 -13.44
CA ALA A 579 15.15 10.93 -12.23
C ALA A 579 16.68 10.88 -12.02
N SER A 580 17.44 10.17 -12.88
CA SER A 580 18.91 10.12 -12.82
C SER A 580 19.58 11.39 -13.37
N LEU A 581 18.84 12.20 -14.12
CA LEU A 581 19.31 13.49 -14.63
C LEU A 581 19.17 14.58 -13.56
N PRO A 582 20.05 15.60 -13.56
CA PRO A 582 19.87 16.80 -12.73
C PRO A 582 18.52 17.46 -12.99
N GLU A 583 17.96 18.12 -11.97
CA GLU A 583 16.70 18.86 -12.09
C GLU A 583 16.83 20.09 -13.00
N ASP A 584 18.04 20.66 -13.11
CA ASP A 584 18.37 21.85 -13.90
C ASP A 584 18.58 21.56 -15.41
N GLY A 585 17.94 20.53 -15.94
CA GLY A 585 17.94 20.25 -17.38
C GLY A 585 17.20 21.37 -18.15
N PRO A 586 17.42 21.49 -19.49
CA PRO A 586 16.72 22.51 -20.28
C PRO A 586 15.21 22.37 -20.09
N GLU A 587 14.57 23.44 -19.62
CA GLU A 587 13.11 23.55 -19.52
C GLU A 587 12.48 23.36 -20.92
N GLY A 588 11.37 22.62 -20.98
CA GLY A 588 10.57 22.46 -22.20
C GLY A 588 11.00 21.31 -23.13
N ASP A 589 11.92 20.42 -22.72
CA ASP A 589 12.32 19.27 -23.54
C ASP A 589 11.29 18.11 -23.38
N SER A 590 10.21 18.19 -24.16
CA SER A 590 9.12 17.22 -24.15
C SER A 590 8.71 16.82 -25.56
N TYR A 591 7.98 15.72 -25.70
CA TYR A 591 7.35 15.31 -26.96
C TYR A 591 5.95 15.91 -27.08
N GLU A 592 5.56 16.30 -28.27
CA GLU A 592 4.26 16.89 -28.55
C GLU A 592 3.19 15.81 -28.72
N TRP A 593 2.01 16.02 -28.11
CA TRP A 593 0.81 15.25 -28.31
C TRP A 593 -0.11 15.93 -29.31
N VAL A 594 -0.82 15.14 -30.10
CA VAL A 594 -1.88 15.62 -30.97
C VAL A 594 -3.22 15.19 -30.39
N MET A 595 -4.17 16.10 -30.36
CA MET A 595 -5.52 15.89 -29.85
C MET A 595 -6.53 16.14 -30.95
N HIS A 596 -7.51 15.24 -31.07
CA HIS A 596 -8.61 15.40 -32.02
C HIS A 596 -9.89 14.80 -31.44
N GLU A 597 -11.03 15.28 -31.87
CA GLU A 597 -12.32 14.73 -31.45
C GLU A 597 -12.69 13.50 -32.27
N GLU A 598 -13.01 12.40 -31.59
CA GLU A 598 -13.45 11.15 -32.21
C GLU A 598 -14.60 10.55 -31.39
N GLY A 599 -15.76 10.37 -32.04
CA GLY A 599 -16.94 9.76 -31.39
C GLY A 599 -17.45 10.51 -30.15
N GLY A 600 -17.27 11.83 -30.08
CA GLY A 600 -17.68 12.66 -28.94
C GLY A 600 -16.73 12.60 -27.74
N LEU A 601 -15.53 12.04 -27.91
CA LEU A 601 -14.43 12.04 -26.95
C LEU A 601 -13.22 12.73 -27.55
N LEU A 602 -12.43 13.40 -26.73
CA LEU A 602 -11.10 13.87 -27.10
C LEU A 602 -10.13 12.68 -27.11
N GLU A 603 -9.65 12.30 -28.30
CA GLU A 603 -8.63 11.27 -28.44
C GLU A 603 -7.23 11.91 -28.42
N LEU A 604 -6.36 11.38 -27.55
CA LEU A 604 -5.00 11.84 -27.30
C LEU A 604 -4.05 10.90 -28.07
N ASP A 605 -3.55 11.39 -29.22
CA ASP A 605 -2.75 10.57 -30.15
C ASP A 605 -1.28 10.52 -29.72
N TRP A 606 -0.81 9.33 -29.32
CA TRP A 606 0.56 9.05 -28.90
C TRP A 606 1.53 8.86 -30.08
N ARG A 607 1.06 8.76 -31.32
CA ARG A 607 1.94 8.48 -32.48
C ARG A 607 2.99 9.57 -32.71
N PRO A 608 2.70 10.87 -32.61
CA PRO A 608 3.73 11.93 -32.69
C PRO A 608 4.81 11.79 -31.62
N VAL A 609 4.41 11.45 -30.37
CA VAL A 609 5.32 11.20 -29.27
C VAL A 609 6.30 10.06 -29.62
N LEU A 610 5.79 8.94 -30.10
CA LEU A 610 6.62 7.79 -30.48
C LEU A 610 7.48 8.05 -31.72
N LYS A 611 7.03 8.90 -32.63
CA LYS A 611 7.85 9.35 -33.77
C LYS A 611 9.06 10.14 -33.28
N ALA A 612 8.86 11.13 -32.42
CA ALA A 612 9.95 11.92 -31.87
C ALA A 612 10.90 11.09 -30.98
N LEU A 613 10.33 10.12 -30.24
CA LEU A 613 11.13 9.14 -29.47
C LEU A 613 11.98 8.26 -30.39
N ASN A 614 11.43 7.81 -31.54
CA ASN A 614 12.18 7.08 -32.55
C ASN A 614 13.37 7.89 -33.09
N ASP A 615 13.17 9.18 -33.36
CA ASP A 615 14.20 10.07 -33.87
C ASP A 615 15.32 10.27 -32.81
N ASP A 616 14.95 10.40 -31.54
CA ASP A 616 15.90 10.44 -30.42
C ASP A 616 16.72 9.15 -30.29
N LEU A 617 16.10 7.98 -30.45
CA LEU A 617 16.80 6.69 -30.43
C LEU A 617 17.80 6.58 -31.60
N LEU A 618 17.42 7.03 -32.80
CA LEU A 618 18.29 7.04 -33.98
C LEU A 618 19.47 8.03 -33.81
N ALA A 619 19.22 9.15 -33.14
CA ALA A 619 20.24 10.15 -32.81
C ALA A 619 21.15 9.73 -31.65
N GLY A 620 20.89 8.59 -31.00
CA GLY A 620 21.68 8.09 -29.87
C GLY A 620 21.48 8.88 -28.58
N VAL A 621 20.32 9.54 -28.42
CA VAL A 621 19.95 10.23 -27.17
C VAL A 621 19.90 9.22 -26.02
N SER A 622 20.42 9.59 -24.86
CA SER A 622 20.48 8.69 -23.71
C SER A 622 19.07 8.29 -23.22
N ARG A 623 18.94 7.04 -22.78
CA ARG A 623 17.67 6.52 -22.20
C ARG A 623 17.13 7.37 -21.06
N CYS A 624 18.01 7.96 -20.25
CA CYS A 624 17.60 8.83 -19.15
C CYS A 624 16.92 10.11 -19.66
N ARG A 625 17.43 10.69 -20.75
CA ARG A 625 16.84 11.89 -21.37
C ARG A 625 15.51 11.55 -22.06
N ILE A 626 15.44 10.44 -22.81
CA ILE A 626 14.18 9.97 -23.43
C ILE A 626 13.12 9.73 -22.34
N ALA A 627 13.49 9.07 -21.24
CA ALA A 627 12.58 8.83 -20.13
C ALA A 627 12.09 10.15 -19.50
N ARG A 628 12.98 11.15 -19.30
CA ARG A 628 12.61 12.47 -18.79
C ARG A 628 11.66 13.18 -19.74
N LYS A 629 11.98 13.27 -21.03
CA LYS A 629 11.12 13.88 -22.07
C LYS A 629 9.73 13.25 -22.09
N PHE A 630 9.65 11.91 -21.98
CA PHE A 630 8.37 11.20 -21.93
C PHE A 630 7.53 11.61 -20.72
N HIS A 631 8.12 11.68 -19.52
CA HIS A 631 7.39 12.12 -18.31
C HIS A 631 6.93 13.57 -18.42
N GLU A 632 7.79 14.49 -18.89
CA GLU A 632 7.44 15.89 -19.11
C GLU A 632 6.30 16.05 -20.15
N SER A 633 6.32 15.19 -21.20
CA SER A 633 5.23 15.17 -22.19
C SER A 633 3.89 14.80 -21.57
N LEU A 634 3.87 13.94 -20.58
CA LEU A 634 2.64 13.54 -19.89
C LEU A 634 2.14 14.64 -18.94
N VAL A 635 3.05 15.38 -18.30
CA VAL A 635 2.68 16.56 -17.49
C VAL A 635 2.03 17.62 -18.38
N ASN A 636 2.65 17.93 -19.52
CA ASN A 636 2.11 18.89 -20.48
C ASN A 636 0.76 18.42 -21.04
N LEU A 637 0.61 17.13 -21.36
CA LEU A 637 -0.65 16.56 -21.83
C LEU A 637 -1.80 16.82 -20.84
N VAL A 638 -1.59 16.57 -19.55
CA VAL A 638 -2.62 16.83 -18.52
C VAL A 638 -2.99 18.31 -18.49
N PHE A 639 -1.98 19.18 -18.55
CA PHE A 639 -2.19 20.62 -18.56
C PHE A 639 -2.98 21.09 -19.81
N ASP A 640 -2.60 20.61 -21.01
CA ASP A 640 -3.24 20.96 -22.27
C ASP A 640 -4.69 20.51 -22.32
N VAL A 641 -4.98 19.27 -21.87
CA VAL A 641 -6.36 18.76 -21.77
C VAL A 641 -7.17 19.58 -20.78
N ALA A 642 -6.60 19.94 -19.64
CA ALA A 642 -7.27 20.78 -18.65
C ALA A 642 -7.57 22.17 -19.25
N CYS A 643 -6.61 22.82 -19.89
CA CYS A 643 -6.81 24.10 -20.55
C CYS A 643 -7.91 24.04 -21.62
N LEU A 644 -7.88 23.00 -22.46
CA LEU A 644 -8.88 22.85 -23.53
C LEU A 644 -10.30 22.71 -22.97
N LEU A 645 -10.47 21.88 -21.93
CA LEU A 645 -11.80 21.62 -21.34
C LEU A 645 -12.34 22.79 -20.52
N TYR A 646 -11.46 23.58 -19.87
CA TYR A 646 -11.88 24.73 -19.05
C TYR A 646 -12.00 26.04 -19.84
N THR A 647 -11.33 26.15 -21.00
CA THR A 647 -11.32 27.38 -21.81
C THR A 647 -12.22 27.30 -23.04
N SER A 648 -12.70 26.11 -23.42
CA SER A 648 -13.67 26.01 -24.54
C SER A 648 -15.01 26.62 -24.10
N PRO A 649 -15.61 27.50 -24.91
CA PRO A 649 -16.93 28.01 -24.61
C PRO A 649 -17.93 26.85 -24.51
N SER A 650 -18.77 26.90 -23.48
CA SER A 650 -19.84 25.92 -23.30
C SER A 650 -20.70 25.84 -24.58
N PRO A 651 -21.09 24.65 -25.06
CA PRO A 651 -22.03 24.52 -26.17
C PRO A 651 -23.43 25.09 -25.87
N ARG A 652 -23.60 25.81 -24.74
CA ARG A 652 -24.86 26.43 -24.29
C ARG A 652 -24.87 27.94 -24.29
N ASP A 653 -23.81 28.61 -24.78
CA ASP A 653 -23.78 30.08 -25.00
C ASP A 653 -24.03 30.42 -26.45
#